data_9285d9902de0a906e4f1aa4833949c21
#
_entry.id   9285d9902de0a906e4f1aa4833949c21
#
_cell.length_a   1.000
_cell.length_b   1.000
_cell.length_c   1.000
_cell.angle_alpha   90.00
_cell.angle_beta   90.00
_cell.angle_gamma   90.00
#
_symmetry.space_group_name_H-M   'P 1'
#
loop_
_entity.id
_entity.type
_entity.pdbx_description
1 polymer ?
#
loop_
_entity_poly.entity_id
_entity_poly.type
_entity_poly.pdbx_seq_one_letter_code
_entity_poly.pdbx_strand_id
1 'polypeptide(L)'
;MKRLGARAGVLLLCGVIAAGPGSGEAQATGYTGSPSLVGPVARGELPLVDARLPENPAMVKLSAQGKLPGRHGGTLRLLMGRTKDVRLMVVYGYARLVGYDESYQIRPDILERIDVVDDKEFTLHLRRGHRWSDGRPFTSEDFRYYWEDTANNPDLSPFGAPNILMVNGKPPTVEIIDDVTVRYRWDAPNPFFLPKLAGTRPLFIYSPAHYLKQFHAKYADARMLAEHVEKAGVRNWAALHNRMDRPYKNNNPDLPSLQPWVNSTRGPSEHFVFVRNSFFHRVDENGLQLPYIDTVVMNIAAGKLIAAKTGAGESDLQARHLSFSDYTFLKKGERRSDNRVHLWQTTKGSHIALYPNMNAEDDAWRKLIRDVRFRRALSMAIDRHELNQVIYYGLATEGNNSVHERSPLYRAEYRKRWAHFDLRAANALLDDMGLTRRDRDGIRQLPDGRAMVVVVETAGEDTEQTDVLELIHESWLGLGIKLFSKPMQREVFRNRVFAGKTLFAVWGGLENGVPTADMSPRELAPTNQQHLQWPKWGQYFQTKGKTGEAVDMPAPKELLALSNEWVRAPNQKAREAIWHRMLATHADQVYTLGLIAGVPQPVVVNRHLRNVPEKGVYNWEPGAHFGFYRPDTFWFDNAKPIDTQQARR
;
A
#
# COMPACT_ATOMS: atom_id res chain seq x y z
N MET A 1 84.03 1.62 -13.20
CA MET A 1 85.35 1.44 -12.50
C MET A 1 85.06 0.81 -11.13
N LYS A 2 85.75 -0.34 -10.92
CA LYS A 2 86.16 -0.94 -9.68
C LYS A 2 85.10 -1.21 -8.57
N ARG A 3 84.70 -2.47 -8.37
CA ARG A 3 85.42 -3.62 -7.72
C ARG A 3 85.52 -3.46 -6.20
N LEU A 4 85.05 -4.35 -5.50
CA LEU A 4 85.39 -5.53 -4.65
C LEU A 4 84.52 -5.48 -3.41
N GLY A 5 83.91 -6.48 -2.86
CA GLY A 5 84.27 -7.90 -2.70
C GLY A 5 84.58 -8.22 -1.27
N ALA A 6 83.85 -9.15 -0.65
CA ALA A 6 84.33 -10.19 0.32
C ALA A 6 83.15 -10.55 1.30
N ARG A 7 82.64 -11.66 1.25
CA ARG A 7 82.78 -13.00 1.83
C ARG A 7 82.75 -13.07 3.37
N ALA A 8 81.72 -13.80 3.78
CA ALA A 8 81.71 -14.97 4.69
C ALA A 8 81.44 -14.76 6.17
N GLY A 9 80.56 -15.61 6.65
CA GLY A 9 80.36 -15.89 8.06
C GLY A 9 79.03 -16.58 8.35
N VAL A 10 78.97 -17.91 8.11
CA VAL A 10 77.83 -18.75 8.55
C VAL A 10 77.96 -18.98 10.05
N LEU A 11 76.89 -18.68 10.80
CA LEU A 11 76.69 -19.23 12.14
C LEU A 11 75.22 -19.62 12.27
N LEU A 12 74.98 -20.94 12.24
CA LEU A 12 73.66 -21.52 12.61
C LEU A 12 73.51 -21.35 14.13
N LEU A 13 72.42 -20.65 14.51
CA LEU A 13 71.89 -20.77 15.87
C LEU A 13 70.45 -21.29 15.71
N CYS A 14 70.20 -22.54 16.08
CA CYS A 14 68.92 -23.12 16.28
C CYS A 14 68.19 -22.44 17.48
N GLY A 15 67.32 -21.52 17.20
CA GLY A 15 66.38 -20.99 18.19
C GLY A 15 65.02 -21.70 18.04
N VAL A 16 64.69 -22.54 19.01
CA VAL A 16 63.36 -23.14 19.15
C VAL A 16 62.35 -22.00 19.47
N ILE A 17 61.56 -21.57 18.49
CA ILE A 17 60.43 -20.70 18.74
C ILE A 17 59.22 -21.59 19.08
N ALA A 18 58.87 -21.61 20.37
CA ALA A 18 57.64 -22.15 20.86
C ALA A 18 56.49 -21.31 20.24
N ALA A 19 55.76 -21.90 19.32
CA ALA A 19 54.49 -21.35 18.84
C ALA A 19 53.45 -21.43 19.97
N GLY A 20 53.26 -20.31 20.67
CA GLY A 20 52.06 -20.11 21.50
C GLY A 20 50.83 -20.12 20.62
N PRO A 21 49.67 -20.66 21.05
CA PRO A 21 48.44 -20.57 20.31
C PRO A 21 48.06 -19.10 20.21
N GLY A 22 48.15 -18.55 19.01
CA GLY A 22 47.56 -17.26 18.69
C GLY A 22 46.04 -17.35 18.96
N SER A 23 45.63 -16.77 20.07
CA SER A 23 44.24 -16.46 20.32
C SER A 23 43.80 -15.44 19.26
N GLY A 24 43.38 -15.95 18.09
CA GLY A 24 42.52 -15.20 17.23
C GLY A 24 41.26 -14.94 18.04
N GLU A 25 41.07 -13.72 18.50
CA GLU A 25 39.77 -13.25 18.95
C GLU A 25 38.81 -13.46 17.78
N ALA A 26 38.08 -14.58 17.79
CA ALA A 26 36.85 -14.71 17.06
C ALA A 26 35.99 -13.58 17.60
N GLN A 27 35.84 -12.51 16.85
CA GLN A 27 34.76 -11.54 17.08
C GLN A 27 33.49 -12.37 17.21
N ALA A 28 32.97 -12.44 18.42
CA ALA A 28 31.67 -13.03 18.70
C ALA A 28 30.66 -12.17 17.98
N THR A 29 30.28 -12.57 16.77
CA THR A 29 29.14 -12.01 16.02
C THR A 29 27.85 -12.57 16.62
N GLY A 30 27.63 -12.34 17.91
CA GLY A 30 26.42 -12.73 18.59
C GLY A 30 25.36 -11.68 18.38
N TYR A 31 24.19 -12.10 17.85
CA TYR A 31 23.01 -11.24 17.81
C TYR A 31 22.44 -11.03 19.21
N THR A 32 21.78 -9.88 19.42
CA THR A 32 21.16 -9.53 20.70
C THR A 32 19.64 -9.48 20.57
N GLY A 33 18.94 -10.30 21.35
CA GLY A 33 17.49 -10.32 21.45
C GLY A 33 16.95 -9.27 22.43
N SER A 34 15.61 -9.05 22.41
CA SER A 34 14.97 -8.16 23.38
C SER A 34 15.13 -8.65 24.81
N PRO A 35 15.37 -7.74 25.79
CA PRO A 35 15.34 -8.07 27.22
C PRO A 35 14.03 -8.70 27.67
N SER A 36 12.90 -8.39 27.03
CA SER A 36 11.59 -9.00 27.34
C SER A 36 11.56 -10.53 27.11
N LEU A 37 12.49 -11.07 26.33
CA LEU A 37 12.57 -12.49 25.99
C LEU A 37 13.58 -13.27 26.87
N VAL A 38 14.31 -12.60 27.77
CA VAL A 38 15.28 -13.26 28.65
C VAL A 38 14.62 -14.31 29.55
N GLY A 39 13.46 -13.99 30.14
CA GLY A 39 12.71 -14.93 30.96
C GLY A 39 12.27 -16.20 30.21
N PRO A 40 11.54 -16.07 29.07
CA PRO A 40 11.20 -17.22 28.21
C PRO A 40 12.41 -18.06 27.76
N VAL A 41 13.53 -17.43 27.42
CA VAL A 41 14.76 -18.14 27.06
C VAL A 41 15.33 -18.92 28.26
N ALA A 42 15.36 -18.29 29.45
CA ALA A 42 15.85 -18.93 30.68
C ALA A 42 14.99 -20.13 31.12
N ARG A 43 13.68 -20.12 30.78
CA ARG A 43 12.77 -21.24 31.04
C ARG A 43 12.77 -22.31 29.94
N GLY A 44 13.56 -22.14 28.88
CA GLY A 44 13.58 -23.06 27.73
C GLY A 44 12.35 -22.99 26.82
N GLU A 45 11.48 -21.99 26.98
CA GLU A 45 10.31 -21.76 26.15
C GLU A 45 10.67 -21.20 24.76
N LEU A 46 11.79 -20.49 24.71
CA LEU A 46 12.36 -19.95 23.46
C LEU A 46 13.86 -20.33 23.36
N PRO A 47 14.35 -20.62 22.15
CA PRO A 47 15.78 -20.79 21.95
C PRO A 47 16.54 -19.44 22.03
N LEU A 48 17.85 -19.49 22.10
CA LEU A 48 18.73 -18.32 22.01
C LEU A 48 18.48 -17.55 20.69
N VAL A 49 18.80 -16.26 20.67
CA VAL A 49 18.51 -15.37 19.53
C VAL A 49 19.11 -15.89 18.21
N ASP A 50 20.33 -16.41 18.23
CA ASP A 50 21.00 -16.94 17.03
C ASP A 50 20.22 -18.12 16.42
N ALA A 51 19.59 -18.96 17.24
CA ALA A 51 18.75 -20.07 16.78
C ALA A 51 17.33 -19.65 16.35
N ARG A 52 16.95 -18.40 16.63
CA ARG A 52 15.66 -17.80 16.20
C ARG A 52 15.76 -17.05 14.87
N LEU A 53 16.94 -16.55 14.55
CA LEU A 53 17.22 -15.83 13.32
C LEU A 53 17.58 -16.80 12.19
N PRO A 54 17.35 -16.43 10.92
CA PRO A 54 17.95 -17.15 9.79
C PRO A 54 19.47 -17.02 9.82
N GLU A 55 20.18 -17.90 9.09
CA GLU A 55 21.65 -17.88 8.99
C GLU A 55 22.18 -16.51 8.51
N ASN A 56 21.45 -15.89 7.56
CA ASN A 56 21.72 -14.54 7.05
C ASN A 56 20.51 -13.63 7.31
N PRO A 57 20.39 -13.00 8.50
CA PRO A 57 19.32 -12.08 8.79
C PRO A 57 19.33 -10.86 7.85
N ALA A 58 18.15 -10.26 7.62
CA ALA A 58 18.06 -9.02 6.86
C ALA A 58 18.60 -7.85 7.69
N MET A 59 19.82 -7.41 7.40
CA MET A 59 20.45 -6.29 8.11
C MET A 59 19.92 -4.94 7.62
N VAL A 60 19.40 -4.13 8.54
CA VAL A 60 18.95 -2.76 8.30
C VAL A 60 20.05 -1.78 8.69
N LYS A 61 20.64 -1.11 7.69
CA LYS A 61 21.69 -0.10 7.89
C LYS A 61 21.03 1.25 8.21
N LEU A 62 20.73 1.49 9.47
CA LEU A 62 20.01 2.68 9.96
C LEU A 62 20.82 3.96 9.75
N SER A 63 22.12 3.94 10.09
CA SER A 63 23.02 5.10 9.94
C SER A 63 23.08 5.59 8.48
N ALA A 64 23.11 4.67 7.52
CA ALA A 64 23.09 5.01 6.09
C ALA A 64 21.76 5.65 5.63
N GLN A 65 20.67 5.47 6.40
CA GLN A 65 19.37 6.08 6.17
C GLN A 65 19.14 7.36 7.00
N GLY A 66 20.15 7.86 7.70
CA GLY A 66 20.03 8.99 8.62
C GLY A 66 19.20 8.70 9.87
N LYS A 67 18.99 7.41 10.20
CA LYS A 67 18.27 6.94 11.38
C LYS A 67 19.26 6.55 12.49
N LEU A 68 18.78 6.53 13.72
CA LEU A 68 19.60 6.16 14.88
C LEU A 68 19.34 4.69 15.24
N PRO A 69 20.42 3.90 15.52
CA PRO A 69 20.26 2.61 16.19
C PRO A 69 19.50 2.82 17.50
N GLY A 70 18.52 1.94 17.74
CA GLY A 70 17.60 2.09 18.85
C GLY A 70 17.90 1.15 20.02
N ARG A 71 16.92 1.05 20.91
CA ARG A 71 16.90 0.09 22.02
C ARG A 71 15.54 -0.57 22.13
N HIS A 72 15.51 -1.78 22.64
CA HIS A 72 14.29 -2.52 22.85
C HIS A 72 13.43 -1.93 23.99
N GLY A 73 12.13 -2.10 23.87
CA GLY A 73 11.16 -1.77 24.90
C GLY A 73 10.05 -0.84 24.44
N GLY A 74 9.08 -0.69 25.31
CA GLY A 74 7.96 0.23 25.11
C GLY A 74 6.76 -0.37 24.40
N THR A 75 5.68 0.43 24.45
CA THR A 75 4.39 0.12 23.82
C THR A 75 3.98 1.25 22.90
N LEU A 76 3.71 0.94 21.64
CA LEU A 76 3.20 1.87 20.65
C LEU A 76 1.68 1.84 20.64
N ARG A 77 1.03 2.97 20.90
CA ARG A 77 -0.44 3.11 20.91
C ARG A 77 -0.92 3.70 19.59
N LEU A 78 -1.93 3.08 18.97
CA LEU A 78 -2.58 3.48 17.74
C LEU A 78 -4.09 3.59 17.93
N LEU A 79 -4.75 4.47 17.17
CA LEU A 79 -6.21 4.58 17.11
C LEU A 79 -6.70 4.18 15.71
N MET A 80 -7.76 3.38 15.66
CA MET A 80 -8.38 2.93 14.41
C MET A 80 -9.90 3.08 14.44
N GLY A 81 -10.49 3.33 13.25
CA GLY A 81 -11.91 3.61 13.14
C GLY A 81 -12.83 2.39 13.22
N ARG A 82 -12.31 1.19 12.98
CA ARG A 82 -13.12 -0.04 12.87
C ARG A 82 -12.30 -1.26 13.25
N THR A 83 -12.92 -2.27 13.85
CA THR A 83 -12.31 -3.55 14.21
C THR A 83 -11.57 -4.23 13.04
N LYS A 84 -12.09 -4.16 11.81
CA LYS A 84 -11.41 -4.71 10.63
C LYS A 84 -10.06 -4.04 10.30
N ASP A 85 -9.76 -2.90 10.92
CA ASP A 85 -8.51 -2.17 10.67
C ASP A 85 -7.31 -2.79 11.39
N VAL A 86 -7.48 -3.84 12.18
CA VAL A 86 -6.38 -4.71 12.70
C VAL A 86 -5.46 -5.22 11.57
N ARG A 87 -5.99 -5.34 10.34
CA ARG A 87 -5.21 -5.64 9.13
C ARG A 87 -4.10 -4.62 8.83
N LEU A 88 -4.21 -3.38 9.36
CA LEU A 88 -3.21 -2.34 9.14
C LEU A 88 -1.88 -2.66 9.84
N MET A 89 -1.86 -3.58 10.81
CA MET A 89 -0.60 -4.08 11.36
C MET A 89 0.20 -4.88 10.33
N VAL A 90 -0.43 -5.53 9.37
CA VAL A 90 0.26 -6.15 8.21
C VAL A 90 0.79 -5.08 7.25
N VAL A 91 0.06 -3.97 7.09
CA VAL A 91 0.48 -2.84 6.25
C VAL A 91 1.67 -2.11 6.87
N TYR A 92 1.60 -1.79 8.15
CA TYR A 92 2.65 -1.07 8.88
C TYR A 92 3.87 -1.94 9.18
N GLY A 93 3.68 -3.23 9.46
CA GLY A 93 4.80 -4.17 9.65
C GLY A 93 5.64 -4.36 8.40
N TYR A 94 5.01 -4.28 7.25
CA TYR A 94 5.62 -4.29 5.91
C TYR A 94 6.72 -5.35 5.72
N ALA A 95 6.54 -6.53 6.33
CA ALA A 95 7.35 -7.69 5.99
C ALA A 95 6.76 -8.34 4.72
N ARG A 96 7.53 -8.35 3.65
CA ARG A 96 7.15 -8.76 2.31
C ARG A 96 8.20 -9.71 1.72
N LEU A 97 7.84 -10.57 0.79
CA LEU A 97 8.85 -11.33 0.04
C LEU A 97 9.87 -10.39 -0.59
N VAL A 98 9.37 -9.38 -1.30
CA VAL A 98 10.10 -8.21 -1.78
C VAL A 98 9.31 -6.96 -1.41
N GLY A 99 9.96 -5.84 -1.10
CA GLY A 99 9.31 -4.59 -0.72
C GLY A 99 9.89 -3.38 -1.43
N TYR A 100 9.16 -2.26 -1.44
CA TYR A 100 9.68 -0.99 -1.94
C TYR A 100 10.57 -0.34 -0.87
N ASP A 101 11.69 0.22 -1.31
CA ASP A 101 12.50 1.17 -0.52
C ASP A 101 11.97 2.61 -0.69
N GLU A 102 12.57 3.57 0.03
CA GLU A 102 12.16 4.99 0.00
C GLU A 102 12.39 5.67 -1.36
N SER A 103 13.12 5.00 -2.27
CA SER A 103 13.32 5.40 -3.68
C SER A 103 12.36 4.69 -4.63
N TYR A 104 11.36 3.99 -4.11
CA TYR A 104 10.38 3.19 -4.85
C TYR A 104 10.99 2.06 -5.69
N GLN A 105 12.16 1.55 -5.29
CA GLN A 105 12.79 0.38 -5.89
C GLN A 105 12.41 -0.87 -5.13
N ILE A 106 12.13 -1.96 -5.86
CA ILE A 106 11.83 -3.25 -5.26
C ILE A 106 13.13 -3.90 -4.77
N ARG A 107 13.14 -4.31 -3.50
CA ARG A 107 14.25 -4.97 -2.84
C ARG A 107 13.80 -6.27 -2.16
N PRO A 108 14.63 -7.30 -2.10
CA PRO A 108 14.40 -8.48 -1.26
C PRO A 108 14.25 -8.08 0.21
N ASP A 109 13.37 -8.80 0.94
CA ASP A 109 13.14 -8.58 2.37
C ASP A 109 13.02 -9.92 3.12
N ILE A 110 11.85 -10.60 3.10
CA ILE A 110 11.73 -11.99 3.57
C ILE A 110 12.62 -12.90 2.71
N LEU A 111 12.65 -12.67 1.40
CA LEU A 111 13.64 -13.32 0.53
C LEU A 111 15.05 -12.82 0.83
N GLU A 112 16.02 -13.69 0.71
CA GLU A 112 17.42 -13.33 0.70
C GLU A 112 17.81 -12.69 -0.64
N ARG A 113 17.33 -13.29 -1.74
CA ARG A 113 17.62 -12.89 -3.12
C ARG A 113 16.46 -13.28 -4.04
N ILE A 114 16.37 -12.61 -5.17
CA ILE A 114 15.50 -12.98 -6.28
C ILE A 114 16.25 -12.82 -7.60
N ASP A 115 16.15 -13.83 -8.47
CA ASP A 115 16.65 -13.78 -9.84
C ASP A 115 15.47 -13.64 -10.80
N VAL A 116 15.59 -12.71 -11.75
CA VAL A 116 14.52 -12.41 -12.73
C VAL A 116 15.08 -12.52 -14.13
N VAL A 117 14.40 -13.27 -14.99
CA VAL A 117 14.74 -13.40 -16.40
C VAL A 117 13.53 -12.97 -17.26
N ASP A 118 13.72 -11.90 -18.04
CA ASP A 118 12.75 -11.36 -19.01
C ASP A 118 11.34 -11.10 -18.46
N ASP A 119 11.20 -10.79 -17.17
CA ASP A 119 9.91 -10.75 -16.47
C ASP A 119 9.05 -12.03 -16.62
N LYS A 120 9.63 -13.14 -17.02
CA LYS A 120 8.96 -14.43 -17.26
C LYS A 120 9.30 -15.47 -16.21
N GLU A 121 10.54 -15.49 -15.77
CA GLU A 121 11.03 -16.44 -14.78
C GLU A 121 11.53 -15.68 -13.55
N PHE A 122 11.07 -16.13 -12.38
CA PHE A 122 11.38 -15.54 -11.09
C PHE A 122 11.80 -16.65 -10.15
N THR A 123 13.09 -16.69 -9.78
CA THR A 123 13.63 -17.65 -8.81
C THR A 123 13.75 -16.96 -7.46
N LEU A 124 12.96 -17.41 -6.51
CA LEU A 124 12.86 -16.89 -5.15
C LEU A 124 13.78 -17.67 -4.23
N HIS A 125 14.75 -17.01 -3.60
CA HIS A 125 15.66 -17.63 -2.64
C HIS A 125 15.28 -17.20 -1.22
N LEU A 126 14.83 -18.14 -0.42
CA LEU A 126 14.46 -17.94 0.99
C LEU A 126 15.73 -17.84 1.84
N ARG A 127 15.64 -17.17 2.98
CA ARG A 127 16.71 -17.19 3.98
C ARG A 127 16.75 -18.54 4.67
N ARG A 128 17.87 -19.23 4.62
CA ARG A 128 18.03 -20.53 5.29
C ARG A 128 17.85 -20.36 6.81
N GLY A 129 17.08 -21.27 7.41
CA GLY A 129 16.77 -21.22 8.84
C GLY A 129 15.71 -20.22 9.25
N HIS A 130 15.06 -19.52 8.31
CA HIS A 130 13.93 -18.62 8.62
C HIS A 130 12.76 -19.39 9.25
N ARG A 131 12.06 -18.75 10.19
CA ARG A 131 10.98 -19.36 10.96
C ARG A 131 9.72 -18.51 10.97
N TRP A 132 8.59 -19.16 11.07
CA TRP A 132 7.32 -18.54 11.42
C TRP A 132 7.33 -18.04 12.88
N SER A 133 6.37 -17.20 13.25
CA SER A 133 6.25 -16.62 14.60
C SER A 133 6.06 -17.64 15.72
N ASP A 134 5.64 -18.87 15.40
CA ASP A 134 5.53 -20.00 16.33
C ASP A 134 6.81 -20.85 16.38
N GLY A 135 7.86 -20.44 15.70
CA GLY A 135 9.16 -21.10 15.66
C GLY A 135 9.28 -22.26 14.67
N ARG A 136 8.23 -22.61 13.93
CA ARG A 136 8.30 -23.63 12.87
C ARG A 136 9.07 -23.09 11.65
N PRO A 137 9.81 -23.94 10.93
CA PRO A 137 10.55 -23.52 9.74
C PRO A 137 9.64 -22.91 8.67
N PHE A 138 10.11 -21.83 8.04
CA PHE A 138 9.53 -21.28 6.81
C PHE A 138 10.35 -21.76 5.62
N THR A 139 9.76 -22.57 4.75
CA THR A 139 10.44 -23.27 3.66
C THR A 139 9.64 -23.23 2.36
N SER A 140 10.19 -23.81 1.31
CA SER A 140 9.51 -23.99 0.01
C SER A 140 8.25 -24.84 0.11
N GLU A 141 8.09 -25.69 1.15
CA GLU A 141 6.86 -26.43 1.43
C GLU A 141 5.65 -25.51 1.65
N ASP A 142 5.84 -24.33 2.23
CA ASP A 142 4.78 -23.35 2.44
C ASP A 142 4.27 -22.78 1.10
N PHE A 143 5.14 -22.69 0.09
CA PHE A 143 4.80 -22.29 -1.28
C PHE A 143 4.13 -23.44 -2.05
N ARG A 144 4.65 -24.68 -1.93
CA ARG A 144 4.05 -25.86 -2.52
C ARG A 144 2.62 -26.04 -2.01
N TYR A 145 2.43 -26.00 -0.68
CA TYR A 145 1.11 -26.12 -0.05
C TYR A 145 0.14 -25.06 -0.55
N TYR A 146 0.58 -23.78 -0.61
CA TYR A 146 -0.24 -22.74 -1.19
C TYR A 146 -0.62 -23.04 -2.63
N TRP A 147 0.34 -23.43 -3.47
CA TRP A 147 0.12 -23.60 -4.89
C TRP A 147 -0.72 -24.83 -5.22
N GLU A 148 -0.33 -25.99 -4.69
CA GLU A 148 -0.97 -27.26 -5.01
C GLU A 148 -2.25 -27.50 -4.22
N ASP A 149 -2.18 -27.28 -2.89
CA ASP A 149 -3.25 -27.68 -1.98
C ASP A 149 -4.27 -26.57 -1.72
N THR A 150 -3.95 -25.29 -2.04
CA THR A 150 -4.87 -24.16 -1.82
C THR A 150 -5.30 -23.49 -3.12
N ALA A 151 -4.37 -22.93 -3.91
CA ALA A 151 -4.70 -22.14 -5.09
C ALA A 151 -5.28 -22.96 -6.24
N ASN A 152 -4.84 -24.22 -6.40
CA ASN A 152 -5.32 -25.17 -7.41
C ASN A 152 -6.32 -26.18 -6.87
N ASN A 153 -6.75 -26.06 -5.61
CA ASN A 153 -7.78 -26.91 -5.04
C ASN A 153 -9.17 -26.35 -5.37
N PRO A 154 -10.05 -27.12 -6.05
CA PRO A 154 -11.36 -26.62 -6.48
C PRO A 154 -12.31 -26.28 -5.33
N ASP A 155 -12.19 -26.94 -4.16
CA ASP A 155 -13.01 -26.65 -2.99
C ASP A 155 -12.58 -25.35 -2.29
N LEU A 156 -11.27 -25.05 -2.25
CA LEU A 156 -10.72 -23.86 -1.63
C LEU A 156 -10.72 -22.67 -2.58
N SER A 157 -10.46 -22.90 -3.85
CA SER A 157 -10.33 -21.89 -4.90
C SER A 157 -11.21 -22.23 -6.12
N PRO A 158 -12.54 -22.17 -6.01
CA PRO A 158 -13.46 -22.58 -7.07
C PRO A 158 -13.34 -21.76 -8.36
N PHE A 159 -12.71 -20.60 -8.30
CA PHE A 159 -12.39 -19.75 -9.45
C PHE A 159 -10.94 -19.89 -9.95
N GLY A 160 -10.19 -20.85 -9.40
CA GLY A 160 -8.78 -21.08 -9.67
C GLY A 160 -7.83 -20.10 -9.00
N ALA A 161 -6.57 -20.16 -9.39
CA ALA A 161 -5.52 -19.28 -8.87
C ALA A 161 -5.81 -17.79 -9.13
N PRO A 162 -5.27 -16.85 -8.31
CA PRO A 162 -5.48 -15.42 -8.47
C PRO A 162 -5.17 -14.93 -9.89
N ASN A 163 -6.05 -14.10 -10.45
CA ASN A 163 -5.90 -13.57 -11.83
C ASN A 163 -4.57 -12.87 -12.09
N ILE A 164 -3.93 -12.32 -11.06
CA ILE A 164 -2.61 -11.69 -11.19
C ILE A 164 -1.50 -12.70 -11.54
N LEU A 165 -1.70 -13.97 -11.22
CA LEU A 165 -0.81 -15.07 -11.61
C LEU A 165 -1.13 -15.62 -13.00
N MET A 166 -2.23 -15.17 -13.63
CA MET A 166 -2.65 -15.66 -14.94
C MET A 166 -2.11 -14.75 -16.05
N VAL A 167 -1.24 -15.25 -16.90
CA VAL A 167 -0.75 -14.54 -18.10
C VAL A 167 -1.36 -15.21 -19.34
N ASN A 168 -2.04 -14.43 -20.17
CA ASN A 168 -2.80 -14.94 -21.33
C ASN A 168 -3.78 -16.09 -20.99
N GLY A 169 -4.33 -16.06 -19.76
CA GLY A 169 -5.25 -17.10 -19.26
C GLY A 169 -4.58 -18.38 -18.75
N LYS A 170 -3.25 -18.46 -18.76
CA LYS A 170 -2.46 -19.59 -18.26
C LYS A 170 -1.82 -19.27 -16.91
N PRO A 171 -1.80 -20.21 -15.96
CA PRO A 171 -1.07 -20.08 -14.71
C PRO A 171 0.45 -20.21 -14.94
N PRO A 172 1.28 -19.91 -13.94
CA PRO A 172 2.71 -20.22 -13.97
C PRO A 172 2.95 -21.73 -13.82
N THR A 173 4.09 -22.17 -14.31
CA THR A 173 4.74 -23.38 -13.80
C THR A 173 5.44 -23.01 -12.49
N VAL A 174 5.14 -23.72 -11.41
CA VAL A 174 5.79 -23.54 -10.10
C VAL A 174 6.65 -24.76 -9.81
N GLU A 175 7.93 -24.53 -9.59
CA GLU A 175 8.93 -25.59 -9.34
C GLU A 175 9.51 -25.39 -7.94
N ILE A 176 9.47 -26.44 -7.12
CA ILE A 176 10.18 -26.52 -5.85
C ILE A 176 11.55 -27.12 -6.14
N ILE A 177 12.58 -26.29 -6.09
CA ILE A 177 13.96 -26.70 -6.46
C ILE A 177 14.65 -27.37 -5.26
N ASP A 178 14.55 -26.74 -4.09
CA ASP A 178 15.03 -27.26 -2.81
C ASP A 178 14.24 -26.60 -1.65
N ASP A 179 14.63 -26.87 -0.40
CA ASP A 179 13.93 -26.39 0.80
C ASP A 179 13.86 -24.86 0.90
N VAL A 180 14.72 -24.14 0.19
CA VAL A 180 14.83 -22.67 0.26
C VAL A 180 14.72 -21.99 -1.11
N THR A 181 14.41 -22.75 -2.18
CA THR A 181 14.37 -22.20 -3.54
C THR A 181 13.10 -22.61 -4.27
N VAL A 182 12.35 -21.60 -4.74
CA VAL A 182 11.10 -21.76 -5.49
C VAL A 182 11.16 -20.95 -6.78
N ARG A 183 10.75 -21.54 -7.89
CA ARG A 183 10.70 -20.88 -9.19
C ARG A 183 9.29 -20.76 -9.72
N TYR A 184 8.95 -19.57 -10.20
CA TYR A 184 7.73 -19.26 -10.94
C TYR A 184 8.09 -18.92 -12.38
N ARG A 185 7.50 -19.60 -13.36
CA ARG A 185 7.77 -19.39 -14.78
C ARG A 185 6.48 -19.28 -15.59
N TRP A 186 6.42 -18.29 -16.48
CA TRP A 186 5.34 -18.05 -17.44
C TRP A 186 5.86 -18.12 -18.88
N ASP A 187 4.99 -18.44 -19.84
CA ASP A 187 5.30 -18.39 -21.29
C ASP A 187 5.49 -16.97 -21.83
N ALA A 188 4.97 -15.96 -21.13
CA ALA A 188 5.04 -14.54 -21.48
C ALA A 188 5.31 -13.68 -20.25
N PRO A 189 5.81 -12.43 -20.40
CA PRO A 189 6.14 -11.57 -19.26
C PRO A 189 5.00 -11.33 -18.29
N ASN A 190 5.28 -11.36 -16.97
CA ASN A 190 4.39 -10.94 -15.90
C ASN A 190 5.01 -9.80 -15.07
N PRO A 191 5.07 -8.57 -15.60
CA PRO A 191 5.67 -7.44 -14.89
C PRO A 191 4.86 -6.99 -13.67
N PHE A 192 3.69 -7.59 -13.43
CA PHE A 192 2.88 -7.31 -12.24
C PHE A 192 3.27 -8.15 -11.03
N PHE A 193 4.05 -9.21 -11.21
CA PHE A 193 4.31 -10.19 -10.16
C PHE A 193 5.03 -9.57 -8.97
N LEU A 194 6.22 -8.99 -9.16
CA LEU A 194 6.97 -8.36 -8.07
C LEU A 194 6.27 -7.15 -7.45
N PRO A 195 5.71 -6.19 -8.22
CA PRO A 195 4.94 -5.10 -7.64
C PRO A 195 3.79 -5.58 -6.76
N LYS A 196 3.16 -6.72 -7.10
CA LYS A 196 2.07 -7.26 -6.32
C LYS A 196 2.52 -7.95 -5.05
N LEU A 197 3.70 -8.53 -5.03
CA LEU A 197 4.33 -9.06 -3.81
C LEU A 197 4.74 -7.92 -2.86
N ALA A 198 5.24 -6.80 -3.42
CA ALA A 198 5.69 -5.62 -2.68
C ALA A 198 4.55 -4.70 -2.21
N GLY A 199 3.36 -4.82 -2.79
CA GLY A 199 2.25 -3.89 -2.59
C GLY A 199 1.76 -3.78 -1.15
N THR A 200 1.00 -2.74 -0.87
CA THR A 200 0.39 -2.48 0.44
C THR A 200 -0.50 -3.62 0.90
N ARG A 201 -1.27 -4.18 -0.03
CA ARG A 201 -1.96 -5.47 0.15
C ARG A 201 -1.23 -6.51 -0.70
N PRO A 202 -0.23 -7.22 -0.13
CA PRO A 202 0.58 -8.14 -0.90
C PRO A 202 -0.23 -9.34 -1.39
N LEU A 203 0.25 -9.93 -2.48
CA LEU A 203 -0.16 -11.27 -2.87
C LEU A 203 0.59 -12.27 -1.99
N PHE A 204 -0.13 -13.01 -1.16
CA PHE A 204 0.45 -14.14 -0.44
C PHE A 204 0.48 -15.35 -1.38
N ILE A 205 1.67 -15.84 -1.68
CA ILE A 205 1.93 -17.04 -2.50
C ILE A 205 2.53 -18.17 -1.66
N TYR A 206 2.33 -18.09 -0.35
CA TYR A 206 2.75 -19.04 0.66
C TYR A 206 1.75 -19.04 1.82
N SER A 207 1.62 -20.16 2.51
CA SER A 207 0.76 -20.31 3.69
C SER A 207 1.44 -21.24 4.70
N PRO A 208 1.27 -21.04 6.02
CA PRO A 208 1.90 -21.88 7.06
C PRO A 208 1.33 -23.32 6.99
N ALA A 209 1.95 -24.15 6.18
CA ALA A 209 1.49 -25.50 5.87
C ALA A 209 1.31 -26.35 7.13
N HIS A 210 2.25 -26.28 8.08
CA HIS A 210 2.20 -27.02 9.35
C HIS A 210 0.96 -26.67 10.19
N TYR A 211 0.50 -25.40 10.15
CA TYR A 211 -0.71 -24.96 10.86
C TYR A 211 -1.99 -25.32 10.09
N LEU A 212 -2.00 -25.14 8.76
CA LEU A 212 -3.22 -25.26 7.97
C LEU A 212 -3.58 -26.70 7.61
N LYS A 213 -2.64 -27.64 7.58
CA LYS A 213 -2.88 -29.05 7.28
C LYS A 213 -3.92 -29.68 8.21
N GLN A 214 -4.03 -29.26 9.46
CA GLN A 214 -5.07 -29.73 10.39
C GLN A 214 -6.50 -29.33 10.00
N PHE A 215 -6.67 -28.36 9.11
CA PHE A 215 -7.96 -27.89 8.59
C PHE A 215 -8.21 -28.31 7.13
N HIS A 216 -7.34 -29.15 6.56
CA HIS A 216 -7.41 -29.54 5.15
C HIS A 216 -7.78 -31.01 5.00
N ALA A 217 -8.82 -31.32 4.21
CA ALA A 217 -9.37 -32.68 4.07
C ALA A 217 -8.34 -33.74 3.60
N LYS A 218 -7.28 -33.33 2.88
CA LYS A 218 -6.21 -34.25 2.43
C LYS A 218 -5.30 -34.71 3.58
N TYR A 219 -5.20 -33.95 4.67
CA TYR A 219 -4.18 -34.17 5.72
C TYR A 219 -4.77 -34.44 7.10
N ALA A 220 -5.91 -33.83 7.41
CA ALA A 220 -6.54 -33.92 8.71
C ALA A 220 -7.29 -35.25 8.87
N ASP A 221 -7.37 -35.76 10.09
CA ASP A 221 -8.31 -36.79 10.45
C ASP A 221 -9.77 -36.33 10.21
N ALA A 222 -10.57 -37.11 9.53
CA ALA A 222 -11.91 -36.72 9.09
C ALA A 222 -12.86 -36.38 10.26
N ARG A 223 -12.77 -37.10 11.39
CA ARG A 223 -13.58 -36.86 12.57
C ARG A 223 -13.18 -35.55 13.25
N MET A 224 -11.88 -35.34 13.48
CA MET A 224 -11.38 -34.12 14.07
C MET A 224 -11.69 -32.90 13.19
N LEU A 225 -11.60 -33.04 11.88
CA LEU A 225 -11.95 -31.98 10.93
C LEU A 225 -13.44 -31.63 11.02
N ALA A 226 -14.32 -32.63 11.11
CA ALA A 226 -15.76 -32.42 11.30
C ALA A 226 -16.07 -31.68 12.61
N GLU A 227 -15.41 -32.07 13.71
CA GLU A 227 -15.53 -31.39 15.01
C GLU A 227 -15.06 -29.92 14.94
N HIS A 228 -13.96 -29.64 14.22
CA HIS A 228 -13.48 -28.26 13.98
C HIS A 228 -14.48 -27.44 13.16
N VAL A 229 -15.10 -28.02 12.13
CA VAL A 229 -16.10 -27.37 11.28
C VAL A 229 -17.33 -26.99 12.12
N GLU A 230 -17.84 -27.94 12.93
CA GLU A 230 -18.98 -27.73 13.82
C GLU A 230 -18.68 -26.65 14.85
N LYS A 231 -17.56 -26.74 15.57
CA LYS A 231 -17.12 -25.75 16.55
C LYS A 231 -16.96 -24.35 15.97
N ALA A 232 -16.51 -24.26 14.71
CA ALA A 232 -16.35 -22.99 14.02
C ALA A 232 -17.67 -22.44 13.47
N GLY A 233 -18.76 -23.22 13.45
CA GLY A 233 -20.06 -22.82 12.91
C GLY A 233 -20.02 -22.50 11.41
N VAL A 234 -19.22 -23.22 10.63
CA VAL A 234 -19.08 -23.04 9.19
C VAL A 234 -19.63 -24.23 8.40
N ARG A 235 -19.96 -24.02 7.14
CA ARG A 235 -20.68 -25.00 6.31
C ARG A 235 -19.88 -26.28 5.99
N ASN A 236 -18.56 -26.19 5.88
CA ASN A 236 -17.68 -27.29 5.49
C ASN A 236 -16.21 -26.98 5.80
N TRP A 237 -15.34 -27.96 5.57
CA TRP A 237 -13.89 -27.84 5.79
C TRP A 237 -13.24 -26.72 4.96
N ALA A 238 -13.68 -26.52 3.72
CA ALA A 238 -13.11 -25.47 2.85
C ALA A 238 -13.43 -24.06 3.39
N ALA A 239 -14.65 -23.85 3.92
CA ALA A 239 -15.01 -22.61 4.60
C ALA A 239 -14.20 -22.40 5.89
N LEU A 240 -13.91 -23.50 6.63
CA LEU A 240 -13.04 -23.47 7.81
C LEU A 240 -11.61 -23.09 7.42
N HIS A 241 -11.00 -23.81 6.48
CA HIS A 241 -9.64 -23.54 6.02
C HIS A 241 -9.50 -22.08 5.54
N ASN A 242 -10.40 -21.63 4.67
CA ASN A 242 -10.42 -20.23 4.19
C ASN A 242 -10.65 -19.19 5.31
N ARG A 243 -11.29 -19.58 6.43
CA ARG A 243 -11.42 -18.73 7.61
C ARG A 243 -10.12 -18.67 8.41
N MET A 244 -9.39 -19.79 8.49
CA MET A 244 -8.13 -19.89 9.23
C MET A 244 -6.95 -19.26 8.46
N ASP A 245 -6.94 -19.34 7.13
CA ASP A 245 -5.90 -18.76 6.25
C ASP A 245 -6.26 -17.33 5.79
N ARG A 246 -6.12 -16.35 6.68
CA ARG A 246 -6.39 -14.93 6.37
C ARG A 246 -5.26 -14.01 6.83
N PRO A 247 -4.04 -14.17 6.31
CA PRO A 247 -2.87 -13.43 6.79
C PRO A 247 -3.05 -11.91 6.69
N TYR A 248 -3.70 -11.40 5.62
CA TYR A 248 -3.97 -9.96 5.50
C TYR A 248 -5.01 -9.44 6.50
N LYS A 249 -6.04 -10.23 6.85
CA LYS A 249 -7.06 -9.78 7.80
C LYS A 249 -6.54 -9.67 9.22
N ASN A 250 -5.55 -10.47 9.57
CA ASN A 250 -4.82 -10.46 10.85
C ASN A 250 -5.73 -10.55 12.08
N ASN A 251 -6.85 -11.26 11.95
CA ASN A 251 -7.86 -11.40 12.99
C ASN A 251 -7.89 -12.80 13.64
N ASN A 252 -7.00 -13.69 13.22
CA ASN A 252 -6.79 -15.00 13.81
C ASN A 252 -5.44 -15.00 14.53
N PRO A 253 -5.41 -14.93 15.89
CA PRO A 253 -4.17 -14.90 16.65
C PRO A 253 -3.38 -16.21 16.62
N ASP A 254 -4.01 -17.32 16.21
CA ASP A 254 -3.35 -18.62 16.14
C ASP A 254 -2.64 -18.83 14.79
N LEU A 255 -2.90 -17.98 13.79
CA LEU A 255 -2.25 -18.08 12.48
C LEU A 255 -0.81 -17.57 12.55
N PRO A 256 0.19 -18.43 12.31
CA PRO A 256 1.59 -18.00 12.29
C PRO A 256 1.84 -16.90 11.27
N SER A 257 2.73 -15.98 11.59
CA SER A 257 3.01 -14.79 10.80
C SER A 257 4.52 -14.56 10.64
N LEU A 258 4.91 -13.87 9.56
CA LEU A 258 6.27 -13.38 9.35
C LEU A 258 6.37 -11.86 9.61
N GLN A 259 5.29 -11.24 10.14
CA GLN A 259 5.26 -9.81 10.48
C GLN A 259 6.04 -9.52 11.76
N PRO A 260 6.53 -8.27 11.98
CA PRO A 260 7.30 -7.92 13.18
C PRO A 260 6.50 -8.00 14.49
N TRP A 261 5.17 -7.86 14.40
CA TRP A 261 4.25 -8.02 15.54
C TRP A 261 3.13 -8.97 15.18
N VAL A 262 2.77 -9.82 16.13
CA VAL A 262 1.73 -10.86 16.01
C VAL A 262 0.54 -10.46 16.85
N ASN A 263 -0.66 -10.55 16.28
CA ASN A 263 -1.89 -10.33 17.02
C ASN A 263 -2.05 -11.38 18.14
N SER A 264 -2.25 -10.94 19.38
CA SER A 264 -2.54 -11.82 20.53
C SER A 264 -4.00 -11.72 20.99
N THR A 265 -4.81 -10.86 20.37
CA THR A 265 -6.21 -10.64 20.78
C THR A 265 -7.18 -11.32 19.84
N ARG A 266 -8.03 -12.17 20.39
CA ARG A 266 -9.15 -12.79 19.66
C ARG A 266 -10.36 -11.86 19.67
N GLY A 267 -10.93 -11.60 18.48
CA GLY A 267 -12.17 -10.81 18.39
C GLY A 267 -13.42 -11.58 18.84
N PRO A 268 -14.53 -10.87 19.15
CA PRO A 268 -14.67 -9.42 19.01
C PRO A 268 -13.97 -8.64 20.15
N SER A 269 -13.33 -7.52 19.82
CA SER A 269 -12.66 -6.62 20.78
C SER A 269 -12.57 -5.20 20.22
N GLU A 270 -12.48 -4.21 21.09
CA GLU A 270 -12.14 -2.82 20.76
C GLU A 270 -10.69 -2.46 21.15
N HIS A 271 -10.01 -3.42 21.80
CA HIS A 271 -8.64 -3.30 22.26
C HIS A 271 -7.82 -4.49 21.75
N PHE A 272 -6.94 -4.26 20.79
CA PHE A 272 -6.09 -5.29 20.21
C PHE A 272 -4.63 -5.08 20.62
N VAL A 273 -4.02 -6.16 21.09
CA VAL A 273 -2.62 -6.21 21.48
C VAL A 273 -1.84 -7.04 20.47
N PHE A 274 -0.74 -6.49 20.00
CA PHE A 274 0.21 -7.17 19.13
C PHE A 274 1.54 -7.26 19.86
N VAL A 275 2.06 -8.47 19.97
CA VAL A 275 3.32 -8.74 20.64
C VAL A 275 4.44 -8.94 19.63
N ARG A 276 5.66 -8.62 20.03
CA ARG A 276 6.87 -8.87 19.25
C ARG A 276 6.89 -10.30 18.69
N ASN A 277 7.22 -10.42 17.39
CA ASN A 277 7.57 -11.72 16.81
C ASN A 277 9.00 -12.07 17.22
N SER A 278 9.15 -13.08 18.09
CA SER A 278 10.46 -13.53 18.60
C SER A 278 11.36 -14.14 17.52
N PHE A 279 10.80 -14.51 16.36
CA PHE A 279 11.50 -15.11 15.22
C PHE A 279 11.60 -14.15 14.01
N PHE A 280 11.43 -12.85 14.24
CA PHE A 280 11.49 -11.87 13.16
C PHE A 280 12.90 -11.81 12.56
N HIS A 281 12.98 -11.80 11.24
CA HIS A 281 14.19 -12.06 10.47
C HIS A 281 15.13 -10.86 10.31
N ARG A 282 14.77 -9.67 10.80
CA ARG A 282 15.59 -8.46 10.64
C ARG A 282 16.41 -8.16 11.88
N VAL A 283 17.62 -7.63 11.64
CA VAL A 283 18.50 -7.09 12.66
C VAL A 283 18.95 -5.69 12.25
N ASP A 284 19.34 -4.86 13.23
CA ASP A 284 20.01 -3.61 12.93
C ASP A 284 21.53 -3.83 12.66
N GLU A 285 22.22 -2.75 12.32
CA GLU A 285 23.66 -2.78 12.03
C GLU A 285 24.55 -3.14 13.24
N ASN A 286 24.00 -3.10 14.48
CA ASN A 286 24.67 -3.50 15.72
C ASN A 286 24.31 -4.93 16.13
N GLY A 287 23.53 -5.66 15.31
CA GLY A 287 23.10 -7.02 15.58
C GLY A 287 21.91 -7.14 16.54
N LEU A 288 21.19 -6.06 16.87
CA LEU A 288 19.98 -6.14 17.66
C LEU A 288 18.80 -6.65 16.81
N GLN A 289 18.13 -7.72 17.28
CA GLN A 289 16.95 -8.27 16.61
C GLN A 289 15.78 -7.28 16.65
N LEU A 290 15.23 -6.90 15.50
CA LEU A 290 14.04 -6.06 15.39
C LEU A 290 12.74 -6.87 15.66
N PRO A 291 11.61 -6.20 15.93
CA PRO A 291 11.41 -4.77 16.09
C PRO A 291 11.98 -4.26 17.43
N TYR A 292 12.27 -2.97 17.55
CA TYR A 292 12.68 -2.40 18.85
C TYR A 292 11.52 -2.36 19.86
N ILE A 293 10.31 -1.99 19.40
CA ILE A 293 9.11 -1.89 20.25
C ILE A 293 8.58 -3.29 20.56
N ASP A 294 8.34 -3.59 21.86
CA ASP A 294 7.86 -4.89 22.28
C ASP A 294 6.38 -5.13 21.98
N THR A 295 5.56 -4.09 22.13
CA THR A 295 4.10 -4.23 22.05
C THR A 295 3.51 -3.10 21.22
N VAL A 296 2.51 -3.42 20.40
CA VAL A 296 1.64 -2.42 19.77
C VAL A 296 0.23 -2.62 20.27
N VAL A 297 -0.40 -1.53 20.72
CA VAL A 297 -1.79 -1.52 21.16
C VAL A 297 -2.62 -0.71 20.18
N MET A 298 -3.66 -1.31 19.65
CA MET A 298 -4.59 -0.68 18.73
C MET A 298 -5.98 -0.57 19.39
N ASN A 299 -6.41 0.65 19.69
CA ASN A 299 -7.73 0.93 20.24
C ASN A 299 -8.68 1.35 19.11
N ILE A 300 -9.91 0.83 19.16
CA ILE A 300 -10.95 1.18 18.20
C ILE A 300 -11.76 2.34 18.77
N ALA A 301 -11.94 3.39 17.97
CA ALA A 301 -12.73 4.55 18.32
C ALA A 301 -13.52 5.02 17.10
N ALA A 302 -14.67 5.66 17.32
CA ALA A 302 -15.40 6.27 16.19
C ALA A 302 -14.50 7.25 15.42
N GLY A 303 -14.48 7.15 14.09
CA GLY A 303 -13.56 7.92 13.24
C GLY A 303 -13.54 9.41 13.55
N LYS A 304 -14.71 10.00 13.80
CA LYS A 304 -14.87 11.43 14.17
C LYS A 304 -14.22 11.82 15.51
N LEU A 305 -13.96 10.87 16.40
CA LEU A 305 -13.33 11.11 17.69
C LEU A 305 -11.81 10.95 17.67
N ILE A 306 -11.23 10.40 16.61
CA ILE A 306 -9.81 10.07 16.55
C ILE A 306 -8.93 11.32 16.66
N ALA A 307 -9.28 12.41 15.98
CA ALA A 307 -8.54 13.67 16.09
C ALA A 307 -8.52 14.21 17.55
N ALA A 308 -9.68 14.20 18.22
CA ALA A 308 -9.79 14.64 19.61
C ALA A 308 -8.98 13.76 20.58
N LYS A 309 -9.09 12.42 20.44
CA LYS A 309 -8.34 11.45 21.24
C LYS A 309 -6.83 11.56 21.00
N THR A 310 -6.41 11.77 19.75
CA THR A 310 -5.01 12.01 19.40
C THR A 310 -4.50 13.29 20.06
N GLY A 311 -5.28 14.38 20.01
CA GLY A 311 -4.96 15.64 20.69
C GLY A 311 -4.95 15.52 22.23
N ALA A 312 -5.60 14.50 22.79
CA ALA A 312 -5.54 14.15 24.21
C ALA A 312 -4.34 13.24 24.58
N GLY A 313 -3.52 12.80 23.60
CA GLY A 313 -2.35 11.95 23.84
C GLY A 313 -2.66 10.45 23.96
N GLU A 314 -3.81 10.00 23.44
CA GLU A 314 -4.18 8.59 23.49
C GLU A 314 -3.50 7.73 22.42
N SER A 315 -2.73 8.34 21.50
CA SER A 315 -1.92 7.64 20.49
C SER A 315 -0.50 8.20 20.43
N ASP A 316 0.45 7.34 20.06
CA ASP A 316 1.87 7.69 19.92
C ASP A 316 2.29 7.91 18.47
N LEU A 317 1.54 7.35 17.52
CA LEU A 317 1.72 7.52 16.09
C LEU A 317 0.35 7.51 15.41
N GLN A 318 -0.06 8.63 14.82
CA GLN A 318 -1.37 8.74 14.19
C GLN A 318 -1.33 9.59 12.94
N ALA A 319 -1.92 9.10 11.87
CA ALA A 319 -2.24 9.84 10.66
C ALA A 319 -3.62 9.44 10.11
N ARG A 320 -3.97 8.15 10.25
CA ARG A 320 -5.25 7.64 9.79
C ARG A 320 -6.40 8.29 10.55
N HIS A 321 -7.45 8.70 9.83
CA HIS A 321 -8.59 9.49 10.33
C HIS A 321 -8.20 10.87 10.87
N LEU A 322 -7.06 11.39 10.48
CA LEU A 322 -6.73 12.81 10.60
C LEU A 322 -6.81 13.46 9.21
N SER A 323 -7.42 14.64 9.14
CA SER A 323 -7.50 15.47 7.96
C SER A 323 -6.70 16.75 8.14
N PHE A 324 -6.47 17.48 7.06
CA PHE A 324 -5.73 18.76 7.16
C PHE A 324 -6.46 19.78 8.02
N SER A 325 -7.79 19.77 8.06
CA SER A 325 -8.60 20.61 8.93
C SER A 325 -8.32 20.43 10.43
N ASP A 326 -7.84 19.23 10.84
CA ASP A 326 -7.48 18.95 12.24
C ASP A 326 -6.13 19.59 12.64
N TYR A 327 -5.32 20.04 11.68
CA TYR A 327 -3.94 20.48 11.91
C TYR A 327 -3.82 21.55 12.98
N THR A 328 -4.60 22.62 12.89
CA THR A 328 -4.53 23.74 13.83
C THR A 328 -4.86 23.33 15.26
N PHE A 329 -5.88 22.48 15.44
CA PHE A 329 -6.26 21.90 16.72
C PHE A 329 -5.13 21.03 17.31
N LEU A 330 -4.61 20.10 16.51
CA LEU A 330 -3.54 19.19 16.92
C LEU A 330 -2.25 19.96 17.25
N LYS A 331 -1.90 20.95 16.43
CA LYS A 331 -0.69 21.80 16.62
C LYS A 331 -0.73 22.61 17.91
N LYS A 332 -1.89 23.18 18.25
CA LYS A 332 -2.10 23.87 19.53
C LYS A 332 -2.02 22.90 20.73
N GLY A 333 -2.36 21.63 20.53
CA GLY A 333 -2.35 20.58 21.55
C GLY A 333 -0.99 19.95 21.83
N GLU A 334 0.06 20.18 21.01
CA GLU A 334 1.34 19.47 21.06
C GLU A 334 1.97 19.38 22.46
N ARG A 335 2.00 20.50 23.20
CA ARG A 335 2.62 20.52 24.54
C ARG A 335 1.85 19.69 25.57
N ARG A 336 0.51 19.68 25.48
CA ARG A 336 -0.35 18.98 26.41
C ARG A 336 -0.36 17.49 26.18
N SER A 337 -0.30 17.06 24.92
CA SER A 337 -0.36 15.64 24.53
C SER A 337 1.02 14.98 24.46
N ASP A 338 2.10 15.71 24.71
CA ASP A 338 3.49 15.27 24.54
C ASP A 338 3.79 14.70 23.13
N ASN A 339 3.11 15.26 22.15
CA ASN A 339 3.24 14.90 20.75
C ASN A 339 3.93 16.00 19.93
N ARG A 340 4.32 15.65 18.71
CA ARG A 340 4.72 16.57 17.62
C ARG A 340 3.80 16.32 16.45
N VAL A 341 3.43 17.37 15.74
CA VAL A 341 2.60 17.30 14.54
C VAL A 341 3.47 17.62 13.32
N HIS A 342 3.75 16.61 12.52
CA HIS A 342 4.40 16.76 11.22
C HIS A 342 3.35 16.94 10.13
N LEU A 343 3.70 17.58 9.03
CA LEU A 343 2.92 17.63 7.81
C LEU A 343 3.65 16.79 6.75
N TRP A 344 3.14 15.59 6.51
CA TRP A 344 3.61 14.75 5.42
C TRP A 344 2.84 15.07 4.14
N GLN A 345 3.39 14.71 3.00
CA GLN A 345 2.79 14.96 1.72
C GLN A 345 1.94 13.77 1.28
N THR A 346 0.70 14.02 0.85
CA THR A 346 -0.06 13.01 0.11
C THR A 346 0.38 13.04 -1.36
N THR A 347 0.45 11.90 -2.00
CA THR A 347 0.96 11.80 -3.38
C THR A 347 -0.06 11.29 -4.38
N LYS A 348 -1.35 11.34 -4.06
CA LYS A 348 -2.39 11.08 -5.06
C LYS A 348 -2.31 12.08 -6.20
N GLY A 349 -2.70 11.65 -7.39
CA GLY A 349 -2.73 12.53 -8.57
C GLY A 349 -3.63 13.76 -8.40
N SER A 350 -4.69 13.61 -7.62
CA SER A 350 -5.51 14.69 -7.05
C SER A 350 -6.04 14.26 -5.69
N HIS A 351 -6.07 15.15 -4.70
CA HIS A 351 -6.64 14.85 -3.38
C HIS A 351 -8.13 14.55 -3.49
N ILE A 352 -8.85 15.43 -4.17
CA ILE A 352 -10.24 15.26 -4.58
C ILE A 352 -10.32 15.45 -6.10
N ALA A 353 -11.09 14.60 -6.77
CA ALA A 353 -11.39 14.70 -8.20
C ALA A 353 -12.84 14.35 -8.46
N LEU A 354 -13.45 15.02 -9.46
CA LEU A 354 -14.75 14.64 -9.97
C LEU A 354 -14.59 13.68 -11.16
N TYR A 355 -15.50 12.73 -11.22
CA TYR A 355 -15.53 11.65 -12.20
C TYR A 355 -16.81 11.71 -13.03
N PRO A 356 -16.79 12.40 -14.19
CA PRO A 356 -17.89 12.30 -15.18
C PRO A 356 -17.99 10.86 -15.68
N ASN A 357 -19.18 10.24 -15.61
CA ASN A 357 -19.37 8.84 -15.96
C ASN A 357 -19.64 8.65 -17.46
N MET A 358 -18.67 8.15 -18.22
CA MET A 358 -18.80 7.85 -19.66
C MET A 358 -19.84 6.76 -19.97
N ASN A 359 -20.24 5.98 -18.93
CA ASN A 359 -21.25 4.92 -19.02
C ASN A 359 -22.57 5.30 -18.34
N ALA A 360 -22.87 6.59 -18.17
CA ALA A 360 -24.12 7.03 -17.56
C ALA A 360 -25.34 6.45 -18.32
N GLU A 361 -26.37 6.03 -17.57
CA GLU A 361 -27.60 5.48 -18.15
C GLU A 361 -28.43 6.54 -18.89
N ASP A 362 -28.39 7.82 -18.46
CA ASP A 362 -29.08 8.93 -19.10
C ASP A 362 -28.38 9.30 -20.42
N ASP A 363 -29.07 9.07 -21.54
CA ASP A 363 -28.51 9.26 -22.89
C ASP A 363 -28.13 10.70 -23.19
N ALA A 364 -28.88 11.69 -22.74
CA ALA A 364 -28.58 13.10 -22.98
C ALA A 364 -27.28 13.48 -22.23
N TRP A 365 -27.17 13.11 -20.97
CA TRP A 365 -25.98 13.32 -20.17
C TRP A 365 -24.80 12.49 -20.69
N ARG A 366 -25.01 11.22 -21.08
CA ARG A 366 -23.96 10.36 -21.63
C ARG A 366 -23.31 11.00 -22.86
N LYS A 367 -24.11 11.55 -23.79
CA LYS A 367 -23.61 12.25 -24.99
C LYS A 367 -22.76 13.46 -24.62
N LEU A 368 -23.23 14.30 -23.68
CA LEU A 368 -22.49 15.48 -23.23
C LEU A 368 -21.19 15.10 -22.52
N ILE A 369 -21.27 14.19 -21.56
CA ILE A 369 -20.11 13.73 -20.80
C ILE A 369 -19.03 13.14 -21.72
N ARG A 370 -19.41 12.48 -22.81
CA ARG A 370 -18.48 11.91 -23.80
C ARG A 370 -17.85 12.96 -24.71
N ASP A 371 -18.45 14.14 -24.87
CA ASP A 371 -17.82 15.24 -25.60
C ASP A 371 -16.70 15.87 -24.77
N VAL A 372 -15.50 15.90 -25.33
CA VAL A 372 -14.32 16.45 -24.64
C VAL A 372 -14.46 17.94 -24.34
N ARG A 373 -15.17 18.70 -25.20
CA ARG A 373 -15.40 20.14 -25.00
C ARG A 373 -16.17 20.40 -23.71
N PHE A 374 -17.18 19.57 -23.43
CA PHE A 374 -17.94 19.64 -22.19
C PHE A 374 -17.04 19.44 -20.95
N ARG A 375 -16.21 18.39 -20.94
CA ARG A 375 -15.30 18.13 -19.82
C ARG A 375 -14.25 19.22 -19.65
N ARG A 376 -13.71 19.76 -20.75
CA ARG A 376 -12.78 20.89 -20.72
C ARG A 376 -13.44 22.15 -20.18
N ALA A 377 -14.67 22.46 -20.60
CA ALA A 377 -15.44 23.60 -20.07
C ALA A 377 -15.64 23.48 -18.56
N LEU A 378 -16.09 22.31 -18.07
CA LEU A 378 -16.24 22.06 -16.65
C LEU A 378 -14.92 22.22 -15.88
N SER A 379 -13.80 21.75 -16.43
CA SER A 379 -12.49 21.87 -15.79
C SER A 379 -12.01 23.31 -15.70
N MET A 380 -12.16 24.09 -16.77
CA MET A 380 -11.76 25.52 -16.79
C MET A 380 -12.65 26.42 -15.95
N ALA A 381 -13.86 25.95 -15.62
CA ALA A 381 -14.77 26.68 -14.73
C ALA A 381 -14.58 26.35 -13.24
N ILE A 382 -13.55 25.63 -12.86
CA ILE A 382 -13.21 25.38 -11.46
C ILE A 382 -12.11 26.35 -11.04
N ASP A 383 -12.40 27.23 -10.08
CA ASP A 383 -11.39 28.10 -9.47
C ASP A 383 -10.58 27.33 -8.43
N ARG A 384 -9.51 26.69 -8.92
CA ARG A 384 -8.59 25.90 -8.08
C ARG A 384 -7.78 26.76 -7.13
N HIS A 385 -7.55 28.03 -7.50
CA HIS A 385 -6.84 28.95 -6.64
C HIS A 385 -7.67 29.31 -5.41
N GLU A 386 -8.94 29.68 -5.60
CA GLU A 386 -9.88 29.94 -4.50
C GLU A 386 -10.00 28.70 -3.60
N LEU A 387 -10.21 27.52 -4.17
CA LEU A 387 -10.24 26.25 -3.44
C LEU A 387 -9.00 26.05 -2.57
N ASN A 388 -7.81 26.30 -3.13
CA ASN A 388 -6.54 26.14 -2.42
C ASN A 388 -6.40 27.14 -1.28
N GLN A 389 -6.77 28.40 -1.51
CA GLN A 389 -6.68 29.44 -0.47
C GLN A 389 -7.67 29.20 0.68
N VAL A 390 -8.92 28.92 0.36
CA VAL A 390 -10.01 28.80 1.35
C VAL A 390 -9.86 27.53 2.21
N ILE A 391 -9.58 26.38 1.59
CA ILE A 391 -9.61 25.09 2.29
C ILE A 391 -8.21 24.65 2.73
N TYR A 392 -7.17 24.92 1.93
CA TYR A 392 -5.82 24.39 2.15
C TYR A 392 -4.77 25.45 2.44
N TYR A 393 -5.20 26.71 2.69
CA TYR A 393 -4.32 27.83 3.06
C TYR A 393 -3.18 28.09 2.06
N GLY A 394 -3.39 27.76 0.77
CA GLY A 394 -2.38 27.87 -0.27
C GLY A 394 -1.27 26.81 -0.20
N LEU A 395 -1.39 25.78 0.62
CA LEU A 395 -0.34 24.78 0.86
C LEU A 395 -0.41 23.58 -0.08
N ALA A 396 -1.46 23.47 -0.91
CA ALA A 396 -1.63 22.39 -1.87
C ALA A 396 -1.17 22.82 -3.27
N THR A 397 -1.06 21.86 -4.20
CA THR A 397 -0.68 22.09 -5.60
C THR A 397 -1.92 22.06 -6.49
N GLU A 398 -2.21 23.16 -7.17
CA GLU A 398 -3.33 23.32 -8.10
C GLU A 398 -3.09 22.55 -9.39
N GLY A 399 -4.17 22.03 -9.98
CA GLY A 399 -4.11 21.41 -11.31
C GLY A 399 -4.93 20.15 -11.46
N ASN A 400 -4.87 19.57 -12.65
CA ASN A 400 -5.62 18.38 -13.01
C ASN A 400 -5.06 17.10 -12.37
N ASN A 401 -5.85 16.03 -12.45
CA ASN A 401 -5.46 14.70 -11.96
C ASN A 401 -4.33 14.13 -12.82
N SER A 402 -3.12 14.10 -12.28
CA SER A 402 -1.91 13.61 -12.94
C SER A 402 -0.88 13.14 -11.91
N VAL A 403 0.23 12.56 -12.36
CA VAL A 403 1.33 12.15 -11.48
C VAL A 403 1.93 13.35 -10.74
N HIS A 404 2.42 13.09 -9.53
CA HIS A 404 3.04 14.07 -8.66
C HIS A 404 4.47 14.41 -9.12
N GLU A 405 4.97 15.60 -8.78
CA GLU A 405 6.33 16.08 -9.13
C GLU A 405 7.47 15.17 -8.67
N ARG A 406 7.24 14.35 -7.65
CA ARG A 406 8.21 13.32 -7.19
C ARG A 406 8.31 12.12 -8.12
N SER A 407 7.38 11.93 -9.04
CA SER A 407 7.45 10.86 -10.02
C SER A 407 8.43 11.21 -11.14
N PRO A 408 9.30 10.30 -11.60
CA PRO A 408 10.15 10.53 -12.76
C PRO A 408 9.34 10.74 -14.04
N LEU A 409 8.05 10.38 -14.05
CA LEU A 409 7.14 10.56 -15.19
C LEU A 409 6.44 11.94 -15.18
N TYR A 410 6.76 12.80 -14.20
CA TYR A 410 6.11 14.10 -14.08
C TYR A 410 6.46 15.05 -15.22
N ARG A 411 5.43 15.68 -15.76
CA ARG A 411 5.54 16.86 -16.63
C ARG A 411 4.48 17.88 -16.24
N ALA A 412 4.89 19.11 -16.01
CA ALA A 412 4.00 20.18 -15.56
C ALA A 412 2.82 20.41 -16.54
N GLU A 413 3.04 20.17 -17.82
CA GLU A 413 2.03 20.31 -18.88
C GLU A 413 0.81 19.39 -18.67
N TYR A 414 1.02 18.15 -18.15
CA TYR A 414 -0.09 17.22 -17.88
C TYR A 414 -1.00 17.71 -16.76
N ARG A 415 -0.44 18.36 -15.75
CA ARG A 415 -1.18 18.92 -14.62
C ARG A 415 -1.87 20.23 -14.97
N LYS A 416 -1.24 21.08 -15.78
CA LYS A 416 -1.74 22.44 -16.11
C LYS A 416 -2.75 22.46 -17.25
N ARG A 417 -2.79 21.44 -18.12
CA ARG A 417 -3.64 21.44 -19.31
C ARG A 417 -5.12 21.45 -18.91
N TRP A 418 -5.87 22.43 -19.43
CA TRP A 418 -7.31 22.67 -19.14
C TRP A 418 -7.61 22.88 -17.64
N ALA A 419 -6.63 23.27 -16.82
CA ALA A 419 -6.77 23.47 -15.38
C ALA A 419 -6.76 24.97 -14.97
N HIS A 420 -6.50 25.89 -15.89
CA HIS A 420 -6.61 27.32 -15.63
C HIS A 420 -8.07 27.74 -15.55
N PHE A 421 -8.35 28.70 -14.68
CA PHE A 421 -9.70 29.25 -14.51
C PHE A 421 -9.99 30.27 -15.61
N ASP A 422 -10.98 29.99 -16.47
CA ASP A 422 -11.43 30.88 -17.54
C ASP A 422 -12.91 30.60 -17.88
N LEU A 423 -13.80 31.31 -17.21
CA LEU A 423 -15.26 31.19 -17.43
C LEU A 423 -15.66 31.62 -18.86
N ARG A 424 -14.95 32.58 -19.47
CA ARG A 424 -15.28 33.05 -20.82
C ARG A 424 -15.00 31.96 -21.85
N ALA A 425 -13.81 31.37 -21.82
CA ALA A 425 -13.44 30.28 -22.70
C ALA A 425 -14.31 29.03 -22.45
N ALA A 426 -14.63 28.74 -21.20
CA ALA A 426 -15.50 27.63 -20.83
C ALA A 426 -16.93 27.81 -21.38
N ASN A 427 -17.52 29.01 -21.25
CA ASN A 427 -18.83 29.33 -21.86
C ASN A 427 -18.79 29.20 -23.39
N ALA A 428 -17.73 29.71 -24.05
CA ALA A 428 -17.57 29.58 -25.50
C ALA A 428 -17.59 28.12 -25.97
N LEU A 429 -16.91 27.21 -25.26
CA LEU A 429 -16.96 25.78 -25.56
C LEU A 429 -18.38 25.19 -25.47
N LEU A 430 -19.17 25.61 -24.47
CA LEU A 430 -20.55 25.16 -24.35
C LEU A 430 -21.46 25.75 -25.44
N ASP A 431 -21.22 27.00 -25.82
CA ASP A 431 -21.95 27.66 -26.89
C ASP A 431 -21.65 27.00 -28.25
N ASP A 432 -20.39 26.65 -28.53
CA ASP A 432 -19.94 25.90 -29.71
C ASP A 432 -20.56 24.48 -29.79
N MET A 433 -20.97 23.93 -28.66
CA MET A 433 -21.75 22.68 -28.59
C MET A 433 -23.24 22.87 -28.83
N GLY A 434 -23.73 24.11 -29.05
CA GLY A 434 -25.13 24.43 -29.22
C GLY A 434 -25.93 24.52 -27.91
N LEU A 435 -25.24 24.55 -26.75
CA LEU A 435 -25.92 24.63 -25.43
C LEU A 435 -26.18 26.09 -25.03
N THR A 436 -26.79 26.87 -25.92
CA THR A 436 -27.01 28.32 -25.75
C THR A 436 -28.27 28.68 -25.01
N ARG A 437 -29.27 27.77 -24.98
CA ARG A 437 -30.54 28.02 -24.33
C ARG A 437 -30.38 28.01 -22.81
N ARG A 438 -30.98 29.02 -22.14
CA ARG A 438 -31.04 29.13 -20.69
C ARG A 438 -32.48 29.31 -20.22
N ASP A 439 -32.76 28.85 -19.02
CA ASP A 439 -34.06 29.10 -18.36
C ASP A 439 -34.06 30.51 -17.70
N ARG A 440 -35.16 30.84 -16.99
CA ARG A 440 -35.34 32.13 -16.31
C ARG A 440 -34.32 32.39 -15.19
N ASP A 441 -33.71 31.32 -14.65
CA ASP A 441 -32.73 31.39 -13.61
C ASP A 441 -31.29 31.44 -14.18
N GLY A 442 -31.17 31.54 -15.53
CA GLY A 442 -29.88 31.55 -16.22
C GLY A 442 -29.21 30.18 -16.38
N ILE A 443 -29.89 29.10 -16.03
CA ILE A 443 -29.36 27.74 -16.13
C ILE A 443 -29.52 27.23 -17.56
N ARG A 444 -28.45 26.69 -18.12
CA ARG A 444 -28.46 26.09 -19.45
C ARG A 444 -29.42 24.90 -19.52
N GLN A 445 -29.96 24.67 -20.68
CA GLN A 445 -30.82 23.54 -20.95
C GLN A 445 -30.09 22.47 -21.74
N LEU A 446 -30.33 21.21 -21.38
CA LEU A 446 -29.96 20.05 -22.17
C LEU A 446 -30.68 20.07 -23.54
N PRO A 447 -30.20 19.31 -24.54
CA PRO A 447 -30.91 19.20 -25.85
C PRO A 447 -32.36 18.76 -25.74
N ASP A 448 -32.74 18.01 -24.71
CA ASP A 448 -34.10 17.55 -24.42
C ASP A 448 -34.95 18.56 -23.63
N GLY A 449 -34.42 19.74 -23.31
CA GLY A 449 -35.12 20.84 -22.63
C GLY A 449 -35.03 20.82 -21.11
N ARG A 450 -34.48 19.77 -20.48
CA ARG A 450 -34.24 19.74 -19.04
C ARG A 450 -33.14 20.75 -18.64
N ALA A 451 -33.26 21.35 -17.45
CA ALA A 451 -32.22 22.19 -16.90
C ALA A 451 -30.91 21.39 -16.65
N MET A 452 -29.74 22.02 -16.87
CA MET A 452 -28.45 21.41 -16.63
C MET A 452 -28.16 21.37 -15.13
N VAL A 453 -28.61 20.30 -14.50
CA VAL A 453 -28.41 20.01 -13.07
C VAL A 453 -27.50 18.79 -12.93
N VAL A 454 -26.33 18.98 -12.40
CA VAL A 454 -25.33 17.91 -12.14
C VAL A 454 -25.49 17.42 -10.71
N VAL A 455 -25.83 16.16 -10.53
CA VAL A 455 -25.81 15.50 -9.21
C VAL A 455 -24.50 14.78 -9.04
N VAL A 456 -23.70 15.20 -8.04
CA VAL A 456 -22.44 14.57 -7.67
C VAL A 456 -22.67 13.64 -6.48
N GLU A 457 -22.53 12.33 -6.71
CA GLU A 457 -22.69 11.32 -5.66
C GLU A 457 -21.37 11.09 -4.91
N THR A 458 -21.46 10.99 -3.57
CA THR A 458 -20.29 10.80 -2.68
C THR A 458 -20.52 9.65 -1.70
N ALA A 459 -19.45 9.11 -1.13
CA ALA A 459 -19.52 8.10 -0.08
C ALA A 459 -19.93 8.66 1.29
N GLY A 460 -20.09 9.97 1.44
CA GLY A 460 -20.55 10.61 2.68
C GLY A 460 -19.62 10.44 3.89
N GLU A 461 -18.34 10.17 3.67
CA GLU A 461 -17.37 9.86 4.74
C GLU A 461 -16.62 11.09 5.24
N ASP A 462 -16.71 12.21 4.51
CA ASP A 462 -15.90 13.41 4.71
C ASP A 462 -16.71 14.67 4.41
N THR A 463 -16.63 15.67 5.30
CA THR A 463 -17.26 16.98 5.11
C THR A 463 -16.48 17.85 4.14
N GLU A 464 -15.16 17.66 4.01
CA GLU A 464 -14.29 18.38 3.09
C GLU A 464 -14.78 18.28 1.63
N GLN A 465 -15.28 17.09 1.23
CA GLN A 465 -15.87 16.92 -0.10
C GLN A 465 -17.09 17.81 -0.32
N THR A 466 -17.90 18.03 0.71
CA THR A 466 -19.07 18.90 0.62
C THR A 466 -18.63 20.35 0.45
N ASP A 467 -17.68 20.81 1.26
CA ASP A 467 -17.17 22.20 1.21
C ASP A 467 -16.54 22.49 -0.17
N VAL A 468 -15.78 21.54 -0.72
CA VAL A 468 -15.21 21.63 -2.07
C VAL A 468 -16.30 21.71 -3.15
N LEU A 469 -17.34 20.90 -3.04
CA LEU A 469 -18.44 20.89 -4.02
C LEU A 469 -19.28 22.16 -3.97
N GLU A 470 -19.42 22.81 -2.83
CA GLU A 470 -20.08 24.12 -2.71
C GLU A 470 -19.31 25.21 -3.48
N LEU A 471 -17.98 25.30 -3.32
CA LEU A 471 -17.15 26.24 -4.10
C LEU A 471 -17.22 25.96 -5.62
N ILE A 472 -17.25 24.69 -6.02
CA ILE A 472 -17.43 24.34 -7.44
C ILE A 472 -18.84 24.71 -7.92
N HIS A 473 -19.87 24.55 -7.08
CA HIS A 473 -21.22 24.97 -7.42
C HIS A 473 -21.27 26.45 -7.77
N GLU A 474 -20.71 27.32 -6.94
CA GLU A 474 -20.65 28.75 -7.19
C GLU A 474 -19.94 29.08 -8.50
N SER A 475 -18.78 28.45 -8.75
CA SER A 475 -18.04 28.66 -10.00
C SER A 475 -18.85 28.17 -11.23
N TRP A 476 -19.55 27.02 -11.14
CA TRP A 476 -20.30 26.45 -12.26
C TRP A 476 -21.63 27.18 -12.53
N LEU A 477 -22.18 27.92 -11.58
CA LEU A 477 -23.28 28.83 -11.85
C LEU A 477 -22.92 29.86 -12.93
N GLY A 478 -21.64 30.28 -13.00
CA GLY A 478 -21.13 31.13 -14.07
C GLY A 478 -21.20 30.50 -15.47
N LEU A 479 -21.24 29.16 -15.57
CA LEU A 479 -21.53 28.44 -16.80
C LEU A 479 -23.04 28.28 -17.06
N GLY A 480 -23.89 28.54 -16.07
CA GLY A 480 -25.33 28.16 -16.08
C GLY A 480 -25.53 26.67 -15.79
N ILE A 481 -24.72 26.08 -14.92
CA ILE A 481 -24.85 24.69 -14.51
C ILE A 481 -25.03 24.66 -12.99
N LYS A 482 -26.09 24.02 -12.49
CA LYS A 482 -26.31 23.76 -11.06
C LYS A 482 -25.61 22.47 -10.67
N LEU A 483 -24.96 22.44 -9.50
CA LEU A 483 -24.40 21.26 -8.91
C LEU A 483 -25.09 20.94 -7.58
N PHE A 484 -25.46 19.68 -7.36
CA PHE A 484 -25.96 19.19 -6.08
C PHE A 484 -25.13 18.02 -5.57
N SER A 485 -24.70 18.12 -4.33
CA SER A 485 -24.03 17.01 -3.61
C SER A 485 -25.07 16.02 -3.09
N LYS A 486 -24.82 14.71 -3.30
CA LYS A 486 -25.68 13.63 -2.81
C LYS A 486 -24.83 12.59 -2.04
N PRO A 487 -24.61 12.81 -0.73
CA PRO A 487 -23.89 11.85 0.11
C PRO A 487 -24.76 10.60 0.38
N MET A 488 -24.11 9.42 0.44
CA MET A 488 -24.77 8.16 0.74
C MET A 488 -23.80 7.17 1.37
N GLN A 489 -24.30 6.02 1.85
CA GLN A 489 -23.41 4.97 2.33
C GLN A 489 -22.52 4.43 1.22
N ARG A 490 -21.26 4.08 1.56
CA ARG A 490 -20.22 3.64 0.60
C ARG A 490 -20.68 2.45 -0.28
N GLU A 491 -21.35 1.47 0.28
CA GLU A 491 -21.83 0.30 -0.46
C GLU A 491 -22.94 0.67 -1.46
N VAL A 492 -23.85 1.56 -1.07
CA VAL A 492 -24.91 2.08 -1.95
C VAL A 492 -24.28 2.89 -3.07
N PHE A 493 -23.36 3.79 -2.75
CA PHE A 493 -22.61 4.59 -3.73
C PHE A 493 -21.92 3.70 -4.78
N ARG A 494 -21.16 2.69 -4.31
CA ARG A 494 -20.46 1.76 -5.21
C ARG A 494 -21.39 1.00 -6.13
N ASN A 495 -22.49 0.47 -5.60
CA ASN A 495 -23.47 -0.27 -6.39
C ASN A 495 -24.08 0.60 -7.48
N ARG A 496 -24.37 1.88 -7.19
CA ARG A 496 -24.90 2.84 -8.17
C ARG A 496 -23.89 3.15 -9.26
N VAL A 497 -22.63 3.39 -8.88
CA VAL A 497 -21.51 3.60 -9.83
C VAL A 497 -21.38 2.39 -10.77
N PHE A 498 -21.32 1.18 -10.22
CA PHE A 498 -21.13 -0.05 -11.00
C PHE A 498 -22.32 -0.33 -11.93
N ALA A 499 -23.52 0.08 -11.54
CA ALA A 499 -24.72 0.00 -12.36
C ALA A 499 -24.79 1.08 -13.46
N GLY A 500 -23.90 2.10 -13.46
CA GLY A 500 -23.96 3.23 -14.40
C GLY A 500 -24.99 4.32 -14.06
N LYS A 501 -25.60 4.25 -12.86
CA LYS A 501 -26.68 5.17 -12.42
C LYS A 501 -26.18 6.52 -11.92
N THR A 502 -24.88 6.66 -11.67
CA THR A 502 -24.25 7.89 -11.21
C THR A 502 -23.84 8.74 -12.39
N LEU A 503 -24.22 10.01 -12.42
CA LEU A 503 -23.76 10.96 -13.45
C LEU A 503 -22.32 11.42 -13.19
N PHE A 504 -22.11 11.94 -11.98
CA PHE A 504 -20.80 12.36 -11.49
C PHE A 504 -20.57 11.75 -10.12
N ALA A 505 -19.36 11.29 -9.91
CA ALA A 505 -18.88 10.82 -8.62
C ALA A 505 -17.74 11.72 -8.13
N VAL A 506 -17.49 11.77 -6.82
CA VAL A 506 -16.30 12.39 -6.24
C VAL A 506 -15.49 11.34 -5.47
N TRP A 507 -14.19 11.37 -5.68
CA TRP A 507 -13.23 10.51 -5.02
C TRP A 507 -11.80 11.11 -5.08
N GLY A 508 -10.81 10.44 -4.48
CA GLY A 508 -9.41 10.77 -4.73
C GLY A 508 -9.03 10.49 -6.20
N GLY A 509 -8.06 11.24 -6.74
CA GLY A 509 -7.52 11.03 -8.08
C GLY A 509 -6.65 9.77 -8.17
N LEU A 510 -5.73 9.76 -9.13
CA LEU A 510 -4.78 8.65 -9.36
C LEU A 510 -4.18 8.18 -8.04
N GLU A 511 -4.40 6.91 -7.70
CA GLU A 511 -4.07 6.39 -6.35
C GLU A 511 -2.56 6.37 -6.11
N ASN A 512 -1.78 5.92 -7.12
CA ASN A 512 -0.34 6.07 -7.10
C ASN A 512 0.07 7.29 -7.94
N GLY A 513 0.25 8.42 -7.31
CA GLY A 513 0.72 9.63 -7.98
C GLY A 513 2.25 9.72 -8.10
N VAL A 514 3.00 8.74 -7.63
CA VAL A 514 4.48 8.66 -7.75
C VAL A 514 4.93 7.38 -8.48
N PRO A 515 4.30 7.02 -9.62
CA PRO A 515 4.69 5.83 -10.34
C PRO A 515 6.07 6.00 -10.98
N THR A 516 6.79 4.86 -11.11
CA THR A 516 7.91 4.71 -12.03
C THR A 516 7.43 4.04 -13.31
N ALA A 517 8.26 4.03 -14.35
CA ALA A 517 7.92 3.38 -15.62
C ALA A 517 7.58 1.87 -15.47
N ASP A 518 8.17 1.21 -14.47
CA ASP A 518 7.97 -0.21 -14.20
C ASP A 518 6.73 -0.52 -13.34
N MET A 519 6.05 0.51 -12.85
CA MET A 519 4.75 0.37 -12.20
C MET A 519 3.63 0.40 -13.24
N SER A 520 2.56 -0.34 -12.97
CA SER A 520 1.45 -0.53 -13.91
C SER A 520 0.66 0.75 -14.22
N PRO A 521 0.44 1.12 -15.50
CA PRO A 521 -0.42 2.24 -15.88
C PRO A 521 -1.91 1.89 -15.97
N ARG A 522 -2.33 0.70 -15.51
CA ARG A 522 -3.71 0.20 -15.68
C ARG A 522 -4.80 1.11 -15.12
N GLU A 523 -4.48 1.95 -14.16
CA GLU A 523 -5.43 2.94 -13.62
C GLU A 523 -5.80 4.01 -14.65
N LEU A 524 -4.94 4.26 -15.63
CA LEU A 524 -5.19 5.18 -16.73
C LEU A 524 -5.98 4.56 -17.89
N ALA A 525 -6.40 3.29 -17.79
CA ALA A 525 -7.18 2.60 -18.82
C ALA A 525 -8.44 1.97 -18.22
N PRO A 526 -9.50 1.72 -19.01
CA PRO A 526 -10.75 1.13 -18.53
C PRO A 526 -10.60 -0.38 -18.24
N THR A 527 -9.78 -0.71 -17.23
CA THR A 527 -9.41 -2.08 -16.84
C THR A 527 -10.08 -2.57 -15.56
N ASN A 528 -10.82 -1.68 -14.87
CA ASN A 528 -11.42 -2.02 -13.58
C ASN A 528 -12.76 -1.28 -13.40
N GLN A 529 -13.79 -1.99 -12.92
CA GLN A 529 -15.10 -1.39 -12.62
C GLN A 529 -15.05 -0.33 -11.51
N GLN A 530 -13.97 -0.27 -10.72
CA GLN A 530 -13.80 0.76 -9.70
C GLN A 530 -13.26 2.09 -10.27
N HIS A 531 -12.93 2.15 -11.57
CA HIS A 531 -12.62 3.41 -12.24
C HIS A 531 -13.92 4.15 -12.53
N LEU A 532 -14.24 5.15 -11.68
CA LEU A 532 -15.55 5.78 -11.58
C LEU A 532 -15.98 6.50 -12.86
N GLN A 533 -15.05 6.89 -13.72
CA GLN A 533 -15.32 7.54 -15.00
C GLN A 533 -15.82 6.58 -16.11
N TRP A 534 -15.58 5.25 -15.95
CA TRP A 534 -15.99 4.23 -16.94
C TRP A 534 -16.21 2.84 -16.33
N PRO A 535 -17.10 2.72 -15.33
CA PRO A 535 -17.25 1.50 -14.54
C PRO A 535 -17.70 0.28 -15.38
N LYS A 536 -18.57 0.47 -16.36
CA LYS A 536 -19.06 -0.63 -17.19
C LYS A 536 -18.03 -1.12 -18.20
N TRP A 537 -17.18 -0.24 -18.74
CA TRP A 537 -16.05 -0.65 -19.58
C TRP A 537 -15.02 -1.46 -18.76
N GLY A 538 -14.72 -1.01 -17.53
CA GLY A 538 -13.87 -1.74 -16.61
C GLY A 538 -14.44 -3.10 -16.22
N GLN A 539 -15.75 -3.20 -16.01
CA GLN A 539 -16.43 -4.46 -15.74
C GLN A 539 -16.33 -5.43 -16.93
N TYR A 540 -16.53 -4.93 -18.16
CA TYR A 540 -16.37 -5.73 -19.38
C TYR A 540 -14.96 -6.32 -19.49
N PHE A 541 -13.95 -5.51 -19.24
CA PHE A 541 -12.56 -5.96 -19.22
C PHE A 541 -12.32 -7.06 -18.17
N GLN A 542 -12.75 -6.83 -16.91
CA GLN A 542 -12.53 -7.78 -15.81
C GLN A 542 -13.26 -9.10 -16.00
N THR A 543 -14.45 -9.06 -16.59
CA THR A 543 -15.28 -10.26 -16.83
C THR A 543 -15.02 -10.93 -18.16
N LYS A 544 -14.00 -10.46 -18.92
CA LYS A 544 -13.69 -10.96 -20.28
C LYS A 544 -14.92 -10.95 -21.22
N GLY A 545 -15.65 -9.85 -21.18
CA GLY A 545 -16.82 -9.64 -22.03
C GLY A 545 -18.13 -10.24 -21.54
N LYS A 546 -18.18 -10.89 -20.37
CA LYS A 546 -19.41 -11.54 -19.87
C LYS A 546 -20.44 -10.55 -19.33
N THR A 547 -20.00 -9.44 -18.77
CA THR A 547 -20.86 -8.37 -18.22
C THR A 547 -20.21 -7.01 -18.46
N GLY A 548 -21.00 -5.93 -18.33
CA GLY A 548 -20.56 -4.57 -18.61
C GLY A 548 -20.80 -4.16 -20.05
N GLU A 549 -20.09 -3.16 -20.53
CA GLU A 549 -20.18 -2.61 -21.89
C GLU A 549 -18.80 -2.65 -22.55
N ALA A 550 -18.71 -3.00 -23.83
CA ALA A 550 -17.47 -2.89 -24.60
C ALA A 550 -17.08 -1.41 -24.75
N VAL A 551 -15.77 -1.13 -24.74
CA VAL A 551 -15.30 0.24 -24.97
C VAL A 551 -15.63 0.65 -26.40
N ASP A 552 -16.38 1.74 -26.58
CA ASP A 552 -16.89 2.21 -27.88
C ASP A 552 -16.29 3.57 -28.33
N MET A 553 -15.45 4.22 -27.49
CA MET A 553 -14.77 5.46 -27.82
C MET A 553 -13.31 5.21 -28.25
N PRO A 554 -12.78 5.97 -29.28
CA PRO A 554 -11.45 5.74 -29.83
C PRO A 554 -10.32 5.88 -28.79
N ALA A 555 -10.25 6.99 -28.07
CA ALA A 555 -9.15 7.24 -27.14
C ALA A 555 -9.13 6.28 -25.93
N PRO A 556 -10.26 5.90 -25.28
CA PRO A 556 -10.25 4.83 -24.30
C PRO A 556 -9.86 3.44 -24.85
N LYS A 557 -10.18 3.14 -26.15
CA LYS A 557 -9.67 1.93 -26.82
C LYS A 557 -8.15 1.96 -26.94
N GLU A 558 -7.59 3.12 -27.31
CA GLU A 558 -6.14 3.32 -27.38
C GLU A 558 -5.49 3.15 -26.00
N LEU A 559 -6.08 3.71 -24.93
CA LEU A 559 -5.59 3.52 -23.56
C LEU A 559 -5.54 2.04 -23.16
N LEU A 560 -6.55 1.23 -23.55
CA LEU A 560 -6.52 -0.23 -23.34
C LEU A 560 -5.40 -0.89 -24.13
N ALA A 561 -5.20 -0.51 -25.40
CA ALA A 561 -4.13 -1.02 -26.22
C ALA A 561 -2.75 -0.70 -25.64
N LEU A 562 -2.54 0.55 -25.21
CA LEU A 562 -1.32 1.00 -24.53
C LEU A 562 -1.06 0.25 -23.22
N SER A 563 -2.11 0.01 -22.43
CA SER A 563 -1.99 -0.78 -21.19
C SER A 563 -1.54 -2.22 -21.47
N ASN A 564 -1.99 -2.83 -22.55
CA ASN A 564 -1.55 -4.15 -22.98
C ASN A 564 -0.14 -4.15 -23.61
N GLU A 565 0.21 -3.08 -24.34
CA GLU A 565 1.55 -2.85 -24.90
C GLU A 565 2.59 -2.73 -23.78
N TRP A 566 2.26 -2.01 -22.69
CA TRP A 566 3.14 -1.85 -21.54
C TRP A 566 3.55 -3.20 -20.92
N VAL A 567 2.63 -4.16 -20.86
CA VAL A 567 2.92 -5.52 -20.34
C VAL A 567 4.01 -6.23 -21.17
N ARG A 568 4.07 -5.93 -22.46
CA ARG A 568 4.99 -6.56 -23.42
C ARG A 568 6.20 -5.70 -23.76
N ALA A 569 6.29 -4.51 -23.16
CA ALA A 569 7.36 -3.56 -23.44
C ALA A 569 8.73 -4.15 -23.06
N PRO A 570 9.72 -4.11 -23.95
CA PRO A 570 10.98 -4.85 -23.79
C PRO A 570 11.91 -4.26 -22.73
N ASN A 571 11.71 -3.01 -22.33
CA ASN A 571 12.58 -2.32 -21.38
C ASN A 571 11.87 -1.10 -20.75
N GLN A 572 12.50 -0.54 -19.73
CA GLN A 572 12.02 0.62 -18.98
C GLN A 572 11.73 1.83 -19.89
N LYS A 573 12.58 2.12 -20.87
CA LYS A 573 12.39 3.25 -21.80
C LYS A 573 11.12 3.11 -22.64
N ALA A 574 10.83 1.91 -23.11
CA ALA A 574 9.58 1.62 -23.84
C ALA A 574 8.36 1.78 -22.91
N ARG A 575 8.45 1.30 -21.66
CA ARG A 575 7.40 1.49 -20.64
C ARG A 575 7.16 2.97 -20.34
N GLU A 576 8.23 3.74 -20.20
CA GLU A 576 8.17 5.19 -19.97
C GLU A 576 7.45 5.93 -21.13
N ALA A 577 7.77 5.59 -22.35
CA ALA A 577 7.12 6.17 -23.53
C ALA A 577 5.60 5.88 -23.55
N ILE A 578 5.20 4.68 -23.18
CA ILE A 578 3.77 4.30 -23.06
C ILE A 578 3.09 5.11 -21.95
N TRP A 579 3.69 5.22 -20.79
CA TRP A 579 3.18 6.05 -19.70
C TRP A 579 2.93 7.50 -20.15
N HIS A 580 3.91 8.10 -20.83
CA HIS A 580 3.78 9.47 -21.32
C HIS A 580 2.65 9.63 -22.35
N ARG A 581 2.43 8.66 -23.25
CA ARG A 581 1.27 8.68 -24.16
C ARG A 581 -0.05 8.63 -23.39
N MET A 582 -0.16 7.75 -22.39
CA MET A 582 -1.37 7.63 -21.58
C MET A 582 -1.63 8.89 -20.74
N LEU A 583 -0.62 9.47 -20.11
CA LEU A 583 -0.74 10.71 -19.35
C LEU A 583 -1.12 11.90 -20.24
N ALA A 584 -0.53 12.01 -21.45
CA ALA A 584 -0.89 13.06 -22.41
C ALA A 584 -2.36 12.93 -22.86
N THR A 585 -2.83 11.70 -23.09
CA THR A 585 -4.23 11.44 -23.45
C THR A 585 -5.17 11.87 -22.30
N HIS A 586 -4.86 11.53 -21.04
CA HIS A 586 -5.65 11.97 -19.89
C HIS A 586 -5.66 13.49 -19.73
N ALA A 587 -4.51 14.14 -19.87
CA ALA A 587 -4.39 15.59 -19.79
C ALA A 587 -5.23 16.30 -20.88
N ASP A 588 -5.27 15.75 -22.09
CA ASP A 588 -6.04 16.31 -23.20
C ASP A 588 -7.53 16.03 -23.08
N GLN A 589 -7.89 14.78 -22.77
CA GLN A 589 -9.27 14.31 -22.76
C GLN A 589 -10.05 14.63 -21.48
N VAL A 590 -9.38 15.00 -20.39
CA VAL A 590 -9.97 15.39 -19.10
C VAL A 590 -11.05 14.37 -18.65
N TYR A 591 -10.70 13.08 -18.59
CA TYR A 591 -11.63 12.04 -18.14
C TYR A 591 -11.98 12.16 -16.64
N THR A 592 -11.15 12.86 -15.89
CA THR A 592 -11.36 13.22 -14.49
C THR A 592 -11.04 14.70 -14.31
N LEU A 593 -11.85 15.39 -13.51
CA LEU A 593 -11.61 16.79 -13.17
C LEU A 593 -10.81 16.82 -11.85
N GLY A 594 -9.49 16.88 -11.95
CA GLY A 594 -8.63 17.04 -10.78
C GLY A 594 -8.71 18.47 -10.24
N LEU A 595 -8.56 18.63 -8.93
CA LEU A 595 -8.65 19.92 -8.26
C LEU A 595 -7.29 20.38 -7.75
N ILE A 596 -6.80 19.66 -6.75
CA ILE A 596 -5.55 19.93 -6.05
C ILE A 596 -4.85 18.62 -5.70
N ALA A 597 -3.54 18.67 -5.54
CA ALA A 597 -2.71 17.55 -5.12
C ALA A 597 -1.74 17.98 -4.02
N GLY A 598 -1.02 17.04 -3.44
CA GLY A 598 -0.01 17.32 -2.43
C GLY A 598 -0.55 17.94 -1.14
N VAL A 599 -1.83 17.69 -0.82
CA VAL A 599 -2.45 18.18 0.42
C VAL A 599 -1.67 17.65 1.62
N PRO A 600 -1.27 18.53 2.56
CA PRO A 600 -0.55 18.11 3.74
C PRO A 600 -1.38 17.16 4.62
N GLN A 601 -0.82 16.01 4.99
CA GLN A 601 -1.39 15.06 5.92
C GLN A 601 -0.80 15.26 7.31
N PRO A 602 -1.58 15.61 8.33
CA PRO A 602 -1.10 15.61 9.70
C PRO A 602 -0.66 14.23 10.14
N VAL A 603 0.56 14.14 10.65
CA VAL A 603 1.15 12.95 11.26
C VAL A 603 1.55 13.31 12.67
N VAL A 604 0.81 12.80 13.64
CA VAL A 604 1.07 13.02 15.06
C VAL A 604 2.02 11.94 15.55
N VAL A 605 3.11 12.35 16.19
CA VAL A 605 4.19 11.48 16.65
C VAL A 605 4.50 11.81 18.11
N ASN A 606 4.51 10.81 18.99
CA ASN A 606 4.95 10.98 20.37
C ASN A 606 6.38 11.56 20.39
N ARG A 607 6.62 12.55 21.25
CA ARG A 607 7.89 13.27 21.35
C ARG A 607 9.10 12.36 21.61
N HIS A 608 8.87 11.24 22.27
CA HIS A 608 9.89 10.24 22.60
C HIS A 608 10.05 9.14 21.54
N LEU A 609 9.17 9.09 20.53
CA LEU A 609 9.27 8.11 19.44
C LEU A 609 10.32 8.58 18.41
N ARG A 610 11.34 7.78 18.17
CA ARG A 610 12.47 8.04 17.28
C ARG A 610 12.34 7.30 15.95
N ASN A 611 13.11 7.74 14.97
CA ASN A 611 13.20 7.20 13.61
C ASN A 611 11.94 7.41 12.74
N VAL A 612 10.91 8.09 13.25
CA VAL A 612 9.80 8.56 12.42
C VAL A 612 10.28 9.79 11.65
N PRO A 613 10.24 9.83 10.31
CA PRO A 613 10.69 10.99 9.54
C PRO A 613 9.90 12.26 9.87
N GLU A 614 10.57 13.40 9.96
CA GLU A 614 9.89 14.70 10.10
C GLU A 614 9.13 15.09 8.82
N LYS A 615 9.70 14.73 7.66
CA LYS A 615 9.10 14.91 6.34
C LYS A 615 8.97 13.56 5.68
N GLY A 616 7.78 13.25 5.19
CA GLY A 616 7.50 11.98 4.56
C GLY A 616 6.37 12.06 3.57
N VAL A 617 6.06 10.92 3.01
CA VAL A 617 4.91 10.68 2.14
C VAL A 617 3.94 9.76 2.86
N TYR A 618 2.66 10.12 2.89
CA TYR A 618 1.59 9.30 3.43
C TYR A 618 0.64 8.90 2.31
N ASN A 619 0.82 7.71 1.77
CA ASN A 619 -0.05 7.16 0.71
C ASN A 619 -0.24 5.66 0.88
N TRP A 620 -1.24 5.14 0.17
CA TRP A 620 -1.53 3.70 0.17
C TRP A 620 -0.53 2.94 -0.70
N GLU A 621 -0.44 3.27 -1.98
CA GLU A 621 0.53 2.68 -2.91
C GLU A 621 1.54 3.76 -3.36
N PRO A 622 2.82 3.42 -3.45
CA PRO A 622 3.46 2.17 -3.05
C PRO A 622 3.88 2.12 -1.57
N GLY A 623 3.73 3.22 -0.83
CA GLY A 623 4.37 3.44 0.47
C GLY A 623 3.76 2.71 1.67
N ALA A 624 2.59 2.05 1.53
CA ALA A 624 1.93 1.36 2.64
C ALA A 624 1.79 2.24 3.90
N HIS A 625 1.46 3.52 3.73
CA HIS A 625 1.41 4.54 4.76
C HIS A 625 2.74 4.67 5.51
N PHE A 626 2.86 4.10 6.72
CA PHE A 626 4.10 4.06 7.48
C PHE A 626 5.03 2.90 7.06
N GLY A 627 4.52 1.90 6.33
CA GLY A 627 5.16 0.60 6.15
C GLY A 627 6.57 0.68 5.60
N PHE A 628 6.81 1.42 4.51
CA PHE A 628 8.14 1.46 3.90
C PHE A 628 9.16 2.32 4.68
N TYR A 629 8.70 3.10 5.68
CA TYR A 629 9.61 3.73 6.66
C TYR A 629 10.10 2.79 7.74
N ARG A 630 9.67 1.52 7.70
CA ARG A 630 10.11 0.47 8.61
C ARG A 630 9.78 0.76 10.08
N PRO A 631 8.49 0.73 10.49
CA PRO A 631 8.10 0.94 11.90
C PRO A 631 8.76 -0.02 12.89
N ASP A 632 9.23 -1.18 12.43
CA ASP A 632 10.05 -2.10 13.22
C ASP A 632 11.37 -1.48 13.71
N THR A 633 11.83 -0.36 13.07
CA THR A 633 12.99 0.43 13.48
C THR A 633 12.65 1.64 14.37
N PHE A 634 11.37 1.88 14.65
CA PHE A 634 10.96 2.95 15.55
C PHE A 634 11.18 2.51 17.01
N TRP A 635 11.55 3.44 17.89
CA TRP A 635 11.87 3.15 19.28
C TRP A 635 11.61 4.34 20.20
N PHE A 636 11.38 4.07 21.48
CA PHE A 636 11.18 5.11 22.48
C PHE A 636 12.47 5.42 23.26
N ASP A 637 12.90 6.68 23.25
CA ASP A 637 14.12 7.11 23.95
C ASP A 637 13.96 7.18 25.50
N ASN A 638 12.72 7.17 25.98
CA ASN A 638 12.37 7.10 27.39
C ASN A 638 11.90 5.71 27.84
N ALA A 639 11.94 4.69 26.99
CA ALA A 639 11.62 3.32 27.38
C ALA A 639 12.54 2.89 28.52
N LYS A 640 11.98 2.57 29.68
CA LYS A 640 12.75 1.99 30.77
C LYS A 640 13.18 0.58 30.35
N PRO A 641 14.46 0.20 30.57
CA PRO A 641 14.85 -1.20 30.46
C PRO A 641 13.90 -2.04 31.37
N ILE A 642 13.43 -3.17 30.85
CA ILE A 642 12.66 -4.09 31.68
C ILE A 642 13.60 -4.52 32.82
N ASP A 643 13.20 -4.23 34.05
CA ASP A 643 13.94 -4.70 35.22
C ASP A 643 13.86 -6.23 35.23
N THR A 644 14.98 -6.86 34.91
CA THR A 644 15.11 -8.32 34.85
C THR A 644 14.87 -8.99 36.23
N GLN A 645 14.80 -8.20 37.31
CA GLN A 645 14.44 -8.72 38.65
C GLN A 645 12.93 -8.88 38.83
N GLN A 646 12.09 -8.10 38.14
CA GLN A 646 10.64 -8.27 38.19
C GLN A 646 10.12 -9.45 37.33
N ALA A 647 10.88 -9.90 36.35
CA ALA A 647 10.57 -11.09 35.56
C ALA A 647 10.89 -12.41 36.28
N ARG A 648 11.43 -12.33 37.52
CA ARG A 648 11.73 -13.49 38.37
C ARG A 648 10.65 -13.74 39.47
N ARG A 649 9.56 -13.01 39.46
CA ARG A 649 8.41 -13.24 40.37
C ARG A 649 7.20 -13.79 39.63
#